data_2d1fcd166ab837f821c0718d033904c4
#
_entry.id   2d1fcd166ab837f821c0718d033904c4
#
_cell.length_a   1.000
_cell.length_b   1.000
_cell.length_c   1.000
_cell.angle_alpha   90.00
_cell.angle_beta   90.00
_cell.angle_gamma   90.00
#
_symmetry.space_group_name_H-M   'P 1'
#
loop_
_entity.id
_entity.type
_entity.pdbx_description
1 polymer ?
#
loop_
_entity_poly.entity_id
_entity_poly.type
_entity_poly.pdbx_seq_one_letter_code
_entity_poly.pdbx_strand_id
1 'polypeptide(L)'
;MHRFFKSLVNMVLLMVVVFPAWAADGVNSGDSERPRIGLVLSGGGAKGAAHIGVIQVLDELQIPIHCIAGTSMGALVGGTYAAGMPAAQLEKETRAIDWSKTVGSEGLRDRTPINRKLEGTGYTNSLEFGLGKSGIVVPGGLVKTQDIEDTIRDLVNDGRFKKDFDDLPIPFRAVATDMVTGDMVVLGSGDLSVAMRASMSVPGAFSPIVMGDKVLSDGGMVRNLPVDIARELCADVVIAVWLTTPQPKAEDLTTALSLIGRSMSVMIDANEKAQIATLTEDDIGISVPMGDIGTGDFQRATEAIDLGKAAAEKMRAELSRFSVPRQEYLAWRESIDARESRAVRIAEVRIEGLERVNPDYVHANLEVLKEGNEIVPEDISVDTDHLYALGDFERVDYDMSGPADARTVALHPVEKSWGPNFLRFDLGLYADLSGEIEAILRGSHSTTWINGKGASWNNTLQVGRQTLARTEFYQPLDVAQRFFVRPAISYESNLENFYDDGDRIARYYLKNLHGELAIGANVGKRAQFLAGLRSGWIQAEKDTGSESLPDEQKGDEAVAFITGIYDTRDDVGLPTRGALVYIEYMHSGSTLGGEQDYDLLEGVITKAFPWRGDSLSLILGAGGTINGELPPVHDFRLGGIR
;
A
#
# COMPACT_ATOMS: atom_id res chain seq x y z
N MET A 1 22.92 -78.26 11.00
CA MET A 1 22.17 -79.45 11.50
C MET A 1 20.73 -79.19 11.16
N HIS A 2 20.33 -79.85 10.16
CA HIS A 2 19.32 -80.90 10.08
C HIS A 2 17.91 -80.39 10.37
N ARG A 3 17.10 -80.31 9.27
CA ARG A 3 16.11 -81.32 8.85
C ARG A 3 14.84 -81.27 9.71
N PHE A 4 13.60 -81.21 9.22
CA PHE A 4 12.82 -81.99 8.27
C PHE A 4 11.46 -81.30 8.13
N PHE A 5 10.90 -81.02 6.99
CA PHE A 5 10.19 -81.84 6.02
C PHE A 5 8.68 -82.02 6.28
N LYS A 6 7.92 -81.69 5.25
CA LYS A 6 6.69 -82.28 4.71
C LYS A 6 5.35 -81.82 5.33
N SER A 7 4.56 -81.14 4.55
CA SER A 7 3.64 -81.63 3.49
C SER A 7 2.31 -82.20 4.07
N LEU A 8 1.19 -81.57 3.74
CA LEU A 8 -0.10 -82.19 3.34
C LEU A 8 -0.93 -81.08 2.63
N VAL A 9 -1.10 -81.14 1.49
CA VAL A 9 -1.94 -81.48 0.38
C VAL A 9 -3.37 -81.87 0.77
N ASN A 10 -4.29 -81.22 0.00
CA ASN A 10 -5.69 -81.53 -0.26
C ASN A 10 -6.73 -80.90 0.70
N MET A 11 -7.78 -80.27 0.19
CA MET A 11 -8.70 -80.72 -0.84
C MET A 11 -9.56 -79.52 -1.36
N VAL A 12 -9.53 -79.28 -2.62
CA VAL A 12 -10.39 -78.40 -3.37
C VAL A 12 -11.83 -78.93 -3.33
N LEU A 13 -12.80 -78.12 -2.93
CA LEU A 13 -14.16 -78.32 -3.26
C LEU A 13 -14.67 -77.15 -4.12
N LEU A 14 -14.69 -77.39 -5.42
CA LEU A 14 -15.26 -76.52 -6.43
C LEU A 14 -16.79 -76.58 -6.27
N MET A 15 -17.42 -75.56 -5.68
CA MET A 15 -18.86 -75.31 -5.86
C MET A 15 -19.05 -74.38 -7.03
N VAL A 16 -19.39 -74.92 -8.16
CA VAL A 16 -19.90 -74.17 -9.33
C VAL A 16 -21.33 -73.81 -9.02
N VAL A 17 -21.56 -72.57 -8.64
CA VAL A 17 -22.91 -71.97 -8.61
C VAL A 17 -23.17 -71.40 -10.00
N VAL A 18 -23.99 -72.11 -10.75
CA VAL A 18 -24.52 -71.62 -12.04
C VAL A 18 -25.61 -70.59 -11.71
N PHE A 19 -25.30 -69.30 -11.90
CA PHE A 19 -26.33 -68.26 -11.98
C PHE A 19 -26.84 -68.20 -13.44
N PRO A 20 -28.18 -68.16 -13.62
CA PRO A 20 -28.73 -67.96 -14.96
C PRO A 20 -28.36 -66.52 -15.43
N ALA A 21 -27.72 -66.43 -16.57
CA ALA A 21 -27.51 -65.18 -17.25
C ALA A 21 -28.90 -64.63 -17.65
N TRP A 22 -29.39 -63.67 -16.89
CA TRP A 22 -30.38 -62.76 -17.42
C TRP A 22 -29.64 -61.80 -18.33
N ALA A 23 -29.92 -61.88 -19.61
CA ALA A 23 -29.61 -60.87 -20.57
C ALA A 23 -30.35 -59.60 -20.12
N ALA A 24 -29.63 -58.72 -19.44
CA ALA A 24 -30.05 -57.35 -19.31
C ALA A 24 -29.81 -56.71 -20.68
N ASP A 25 -30.89 -56.43 -21.37
CA ASP A 25 -30.88 -55.55 -22.54
C ASP A 25 -30.05 -54.30 -22.15
N GLY A 26 -28.98 -54.08 -22.90
CA GLY A 26 -28.16 -52.91 -22.75
C GLY A 26 -29.01 -51.66 -23.06
N VAL A 27 -29.48 -51.01 -22.00
CA VAL A 27 -29.75 -49.59 -22.07
C VAL A 27 -28.38 -48.94 -22.19
N ASN A 28 -27.96 -48.66 -23.40
CA ASN A 28 -26.95 -47.67 -23.70
C ASN A 28 -27.48 -46.32 -23.17
N SER A 29 -27.39 -46.09 -21.90
CA SER A 29 -27.36 -44.73 -21.37
C SER A 29 -26.04 -44.15 -21.82
N GLY A 30 -26.02 -43.51 -22.95
CA GLY A 30 -25.00 -42.55 -23.28
C GLY A 30 -25.09 -41.41 -22.28
N ASP A 31 -24.55 -41.63 -21.10
CA ASP A 31 -24.06 -40.52 -20.23
C ASP A 31 -22.86 -39.95 -21.00
N SER A 32 -23.13 -39.08 -21.96
CA SER A 32 -22.09 -38.13 -22.36
C SER A 32 -21.84 -37.30 -21.12
N GLU A 33 -20.71 -37.58 -20.43
CA GLU A 33 -20.24 -36.72 -19.36
C GLU A 33 -20.31 -35.28 -19.88
N ARG A 34 -21.03 -34.40 -19.14
CA ARG A 34 -21.10 -33.00 -19.53
C ARG A 34 -19.70 -32.43 -19.55
N PRO A 35 -19.37 -31.54 -20.51
CA PRO A 35 -18.04 -30.97 -20.60
C PRO A 35 -17.71 -30.17 -19.33
N ARG A 36 -16.52 -30.32 -18.85
CA ARG A 36 -15.97 -29.50 -17.75
C ARG A 36 -15.72 -28.10 -18.27
N ILE A 37 -16.31 -27.10 -17.61
CA ILE A 37 -16.26 -25.70 -18.03
C ILE A 37 -15.12 -25.00 -17.29
N GLY A 38 -14.13 -24.49 -18.04
CA GLY A 38 -13.10 -23.60 -17.56
C GLY A 38 -13.48 -22.14 -17.79
N LEU A 39 -13.39 -21.31 -16.74
CA LEU A 39 -13.56 -19.87 -16.84
C LEU A 39 -12.20 -19.19 -16.97
N VAL A 40 -12.03 -18.39 -18.01
CA VAL A 40 -10.78 -17.66 -18.28
C VAL A 40 -11.04 -16.17 -18.21
N LEU A 41 -10.29 -15.47 -17.35
CA LEU A 41 -10.46 -14.04 -17.05
C LEU A 41 -9.19 -13.27 -17.38
N SER A 42 -9.28 -12.30 -18.29
CA SER A 42 -8.14 -11.46 -18.68
C SER A 42 -7.76 -10.44 -17.61
N GLY A 43 -6.53 -9.95 -17.70
CA GLY A 43 -6.11 -8.75 -16.97
C GLY A 43 -6.78 -7.48 -17.50
N GLY A 44 -6.65 -6.39 -16.75
CA GLY A 44 -7.21 -5.10 -17.18
C GLY A 44 -7.26 -3.99 -16.14
N GLY A 45 -6.68 -4.18 -14.96
CA GLY A 45 -6.77 -3.22 -13.85
C GLY A 45 -8.22 -2.95 -13.44
N ALA A 46 -8.59 -1.70 -13.22
CA ALA A 46 -9.95 -1.30 -12.81
C ALA A 46 -11.06 -1.87 -13.70
N LYS A 47 -10.80 -2.00 -15.01
CA LYS A 47 -11.74 -2.60 -15.99
C LYS A 47 -12.11 -4.04 -15.64
N GLY A 48 -11.22 -4.79 -15.00
CA GLY A 48 -11.42 -6.19 -14.65
C GLY A 48 -12.54 -6.45 -13.65
N ALA A 49 -13.05 -5.42 -12.97
CA ALA A 49 -14.28 -5.52 -12.19
C ALA A 49 -15.49 -6.00 -13.05
N ALA A 50 -15.43 -5.83 -14.39
CA ALA A 50 -16.41 -6.34 -15.32
C ALA A 50 -16.59 -7.87 -15.25
N HIS A 51 -15.54 -8.61 -14.89
CA HIS A 51 -15.62 -10.06 -14.71
C HIS A 51 -16.66 -10.47 -13.66
N ILE A 52 -16.87 -9.66 -12.62
CA ILE A 52 -17.88 -9.90 -11.58
C ILE A 52 -19.29 -9.94 -12.22
N GLY A 53 -19.59 -8.95 -13.07
CA GLY A 53 -20.87 -8.89 -13.77
C GLY A 53 -21.08 -10.08 -14.71
N VAL A 54 -20.02 -10.57 -15.36
CA VAL A 54 -20.10 -11.80 -16.18
C VAL A 54 -20.40 -13.02 -15.31
N ILE A 55 -19.69 -13.21 -14.20
CA ILE A 55 -19.90 -14.35 -13.29
C ILE A 55 -21.32 -14.32 -12.72
N GLN A 56 -21.89 -13.16 -12.43
CA GLN A 56 -23.28 -13.05 -11.99
C GLN A 56 -24.26 -13.63 -13.01
N VAL A 57 -24.05 -13.38 -14.30
CA VAL A 57 -24.91 -13.95 -15.37
C VAL A 57 -24.70 -15.48 -15.47
N LEU A 58 -23.48 -15.97 -15.26
CA LEU A 58 -23.22 -17.42 -15.21
C LEU A 58 -23.95 -18.06 -14.01
N ASP A 59 -23.92 -17.42 -12.83
CA ASP A 59 -24.65 -17.85 -11.63
C ASP A 59 -26.19 -17.84 -11.88
N GLU A 60 -26.73 -16.79 -12.51
CA GLU A 60 -28.13 -16.67 -12.86
C GLU A 60 -28.57 -17.76 -13.85
N LEU A 61 -27.68 -18.13 -14.78
CA LEU A 61 -27.92 -19.21 -15.77
C LEU A 61 -27.65 -20.60 -15.20
N GLN A 62 -27.22 -20.72 -13.94
CA GLN A 62 -26.94 -22.00 -13.29
C GLN A 62 -25.86 -22.81 -14.02
N ILE A 63 -24.74 -22.14 -14.35
CA ILE A 63 -23.61 -22.74 -15.06
C ILE A 63 -22.50 -23.06 -14.01
N PRO A 64 -22.24 -24.34 -13.69
CA PRO A 64 -21.17 -24.71 -12.78
C PRO A 64 -19.82 -24.54 -13.46
N ILE A 65 -18.87 -23.90 -12.76
CA ILE A 65 -17.50 -23.71 -13.21
C ILE A 65 -16.59 -24.77 -12.55
N HIS A 66 -15.78 -25.46 -13.35
CA HIS A 66 -14.97 -26.58 -12.90
C HIS A 66 -13.51 -26.20 -12.62
N CYS A 67 -13.00 -25.17 -13.29
CA CYS A 67 -11.71 -24.57 -12.99
C CYS A 67 -11.63 -23.13 -13.51
N ILE A 68 -10.69 -22.35 -12.99
CA ILE A 68 -10.51 -20.95 -13.34
C ILE A 68 -9.04 -20.66 -13.61
N ALA A 69 -8.76 -19.95 -14.70
CA ALA A 69 -7.45 -19.35 -14.94
C ALA A 69 -7.61 -17.85 -15.16
N GLY A 70 -6.78 -17.06 -14.47
CA GLY A 70 -6.89 -15.60 -14.50
C GLY A 70 -5.55 -14.89 -14.52
N THR A 71 -5.55 -13.68 -15.05
CA THR A 71 -4.37 -12.79 -15.06
C THR A 71 -4.73 -11.44 -14.46
N SER A 72 -3.84 -10.87 -13.62
CA SER A 72 -4.00 -9.54 -13.02
C SER A 72 -5.36 -9.41 -12.30
N MET A 73 -6.19 -8.43 -12.62
CA MET A 73 -7.54 -8.31 -12.03
C MET A 73 -8.41 -9.53 -12.30
N GLY A 74 -8.21 -10.24 -13.42
CA GLY A 74 -8.88 -11.52 -13.68
C GLY A 74 -8.44 -12.62 -12.72
N ALA A 75 -7.19 -12.59 -12.26
CA ALA A 75 -6.70 -13.48 -11.20
C ALA A 75 -7.32 -13.11 -9.83
N LEU A 76 -7.51 -11.83 -9.54
CA LEU A 76 -8.17 -11.38 -8.31
C LEU A 76 -9.62 -11.84 -8.27
N VAL A 77 -10.40 -11.48 -9.28
CA VAL A 77 -11.83 -11.84 -9.35
C VAL A 77 -12.01 -13.37 -9.42
N GLY A 78 -11.22 -14.04 -10.27
CA GLY A 78 -11.28 -15.49 -10.45
C GLY A 78 -10.84 -16.26 -9.22
N GLY A 79 -9.74 -15.84 -8.57
CA GLY A 79 -9.22 -16.46 -7.35
C GLY A 79 -10.16 -16.30 -6.15
N THR A 80 -10.78 -15.12 -6.00
CA THR A 80 -11.78 -14.87 -4.96
C THR A 80 -13.03 -15.74 -5.16
N TYR A 81 -13.52 -15.84 -6.41
CA TYR A 81 -14.64 -16.72 -6.74
C TYR A 81 -14.27 -18.20 -6.56
N ALA A 82 -13.02 -18.58 -6.92
CA ALA A 82 -12.51 -19.94 -6.74
C ALA A 82 -12.36 -20.32 -5.25
N ALA A 83 -12.08 -19.34 -4.38
CA ALA A 83 -12.06 -19.52 -2.94
C ALA A 83 -13.46 -19.69 -2.31
N GLY A 84 -14.53 -19.54 -3.10
CA GLY A 84 -15.91 -19.80 -2.70
C GLY A 84 -16.76 -18.54 -2.47
N MET A 85 -16.24 -17.33 -2.65
CA MET A 85 -17.03 -16.10 -2.48
C MET A 85 -18.08 -15.99 -3.59
N PRO A 86 -19.39 -15.85 -3.27
CA PRO A 86 -20.43 -15.64 -4.26
C PRO A 86 -20.23 -14.35 -5.06
N ALA A 87 -20.56 -14.34 -6.37
CA ALA A 87 -20.41 -13.15 -7.21
C ALA A 87 -21.20 -11.94 -6.69
N ALA A 88 -22.37 -12.15 -6.09
CA ALA A 88 -23.17 -11.09 -5.47
C ALA A 88 -22.49 -10.47 -4.23
N GLN A 89 -21.80 -11.29 -3.43
CA GLN A 89 -21.01 -10.79 -2.31
C GLN A 89 -19.77 -10.07 -2.81
N LEU A 90 -19.07 -10.61 -3.81
CA LEU A 90 -17.90 -9.98 -4.40
C LEU A 90 -18.24 -8.60 -5.00
N GLU A 91 -19.40 -8.44 -5.64
CA GLU A 91 -19.89 -7.13 -6.07
C GLU A 91 -20.09 -6.19 -4.88
N LYS A 92 -20.77 -6.66 -3.83
CA LYS A 92 -21.03 -5.85 -2.62
C LYS A 92 -19.73 -5.37 -1.99
N GLU A 93 -18.75 -6.25 -1.81
CA GLU A 93 -17.44 -5.90 -1.25
C GLU A 93 -16.68 -4.94 -2.18
N THR A 94 -16.66 -5.19 -3.51
CA THR A 94 -16.02 -4.30 -4.48
C THR A 94 -16.62 -2.89 -4.49
N ARG A 95 -17.95 -2.77 -4.34
CA ARG A 95 -18.63 -1.47 -4.23
C ARG A 95 -18.36 -0.77 -2.89
N ALA A 96 -18.01 -1.51 -1.86
CA ALA A 96 -17.70 -0.98 -0.53
C ALA A 96 -16.23 -0.50 -0.41
N ILE A 97 -15.33 -0.94 -1.31
CA ILE A 97 -13.93 -0.54 -1.30
C ILE A 97 -13.80 0.97 -1.53
N ASP A 98 -13.14 1.64 -0.60
CA ASP A 98 -12.68 3.03 -0.78
C ASP A 98 -11.38 3.04 -1.60
N TRP A 99 -11.52 3.08 -2.92
CA TRP A 99 -10.40 3.03 -3.85
C TRP A 99 -9.40 4.17 -3.68
N SER A 100 -9.81 5.32 -3.14
CA SER A 100 -8.90 6.43 -2.87
C SER A 100 -7.90 6.11 -1.75
N LYS A 101 -8.32 5.29 -0.78
CA LYS A 101 -7.45 4.77 0.27
C LYS A 101 -6.67 3.55 -0.19
N THR A 102 -7.33 2.60 -0.85
CA THR A 102 -6.74 1.31 -1.22
C THR A 102 -5.59 1.44 -2.23
N VAL A 103 -5.72 2.35 -3.22
CA VAL A 103 -4.68 2.60 -4.25
C VAL A 103 -3.94 3.93 -4.01
N GLY A 104 -4.42 4.74 -3.07
CA GLY A 104 -3.87 6.06 -2.73
C GLY A 104 -3.01 6.07 -1.47
N SER A 105 -2.84 7.25 -0.91
CA SER A 105 -2.12 7.45 0.36
C SER A 105 -3.01 7.98 1.48
N GLU A 106 -4.32 8.05 1.24
CA GLU A 106 -5.26 8.54 2.23
C GLU A 106 -5.35 7.59 3.43
N GLY A 107 -5.43 8.17 4.64
CA GLY A 107 -5.55 7.41 5.88
C GLY A 107 -4.24 6.87 6.46
N LEU A 108 -3.15 6.77 5.70
CA LEU A 108 -1.87 6.29 6.23
C LEU A 108 -1.33 7.18 7.35
N ARG A 109 -1.50 8.51 7.23
CA ARG A 109 -1.02 9.45 8.24
C ARG A 109 -1.70 9.27 9.59
N ASP A 110 -2.96 8.87 9.64
CA ASP A 110 -3.68 8.60 10.91
C ASP A 110 -3.04 7.44 11.69
N ARG A 111 -2.43 6.48 10.99
CA ARG A 111 -1.75 5.30 11.53
C ARG A 111 -0.27 5.54 11.83
N THR A 112 0.35 6.55 11.19
CA THR A 112 1.78 6.88 11.28
C THR A 112 2.13 7.42 12.69
N PRO A 113 3.21 6.94 13.35
CA PRO A 113 3.70 7.50 14.60
C PRO A 113 4.10 8.97 14.48
N ILE A 114 4.01 9.72 15.60
CA ILE A 114 4.21 11.17 15.59
C ILE A 114 5.62 11.57 15.13
N ASN A 115 6.66 10.84 15.50
CA ASN A 115 8.04 11.12 15.06
C ASN A 115 8.16 11.04 13.53
N ARG A 116 7.55 10.03 12.90
CA ARG A 116 7.52 9.88 11.43
C ARG A 116 6.67 10.94 10.74
N LYS A 117 5.55 11.35 11.36
CA LYS A 117 4.73 12.48 10.86
C LYS A 117 5.55 13.76 10.77
N LEU A 118 6.39 14.02 11.78
CA LEU A 118 7.20 15.23 11.85
C LEU A 118 8.34 15.23 10.84
N GLU A 119 8.94 14.08 10.51
CA GLU A 119 9.92 13.94 9.42
C GLU A 119 9.36 14.35 8.05
N GLY A 120 8.05 14.17 7.84
CA GLY A 120 7.34 14.58 6.61
C GLY A 120 6.94 16.06 6.57
N THR A 121 7.12 16.80 7.68
CA THR A 121 6.71 18.21 7.73
C THR A 121 7.58 19.07 6.82
N GLY A 122 6.93 19.86 5.97
CA GLY A 122 7.61 20.73 5.00
C GLY A 122 7.88 20.08 3.63
N TYR A 123 7.30 18.90 3.37
CA TYR A 123 7.25 18.28 2.05
C TYR A 123 5.80 18.21 1.57
N THR A 124 5.57 18.64 0.33
CA THR A 124 4.24 18.60 -0.31
C THR A 124 3.95 17.26 -0.98
N ASN A 125 4.99 16.45 -1.17
CA ASN A 125 4.90 15.13 -1.77
C ASN A 125 5.45 14.04 -0.84
N SER A 126 5.04 12.80 -1.06
CA SER A 126 5.47 11.63 -0.28
C SER A 126 6.54 10.79 -1.00
N LEU A 127 7.14 11.31 -2.07
CA LEU A 127 8.16 10.58 -2.83
C LEU A 127 9.45 10.47 -2.02
N GLU A 128 9.94 9.24 -1.90
CA GLU A 128 11.15 8.89 -1.20
C GLU A 128 12.01 8.01 -2.12
N PHE A 129 13.26 8.41 -2.30
CA PHE A 129 14.24 7.69 -3.10
C PHE A 129 15.29 7.07 -2.18
N GLY A 130 15.93 6.00 -2.63
CA GLY A 130 17.09 5.46 -1.95
C GLY A 130 18.39 6.10 -2.44
N LEU A 131 19.42 6.06 -1.60
CA LEU A 131 20.79 6.36 -1.98
C LEU A 131 21.65 5.10 -1.81
N GLY A 132 21.87 4.40 -2.91
CA GLY A 132 22.68 3.19 -2.98
C GLY A 132 24.10 3.44 -3.49
N LYS A 133 24.92 2.39 -3.56
CA LYS A 133 26.30 2.46 -4.06
C LYS A 133 26.39 2.94 -5.52
N SER A 134 25.37 2.68 -6.33
CA SER A 134 25.28 3.07 -7.74
C SER A 134 24.59 4.41 -7.98
N GLY A 135 24.18 5.13 -6.94
CA GLY A 135 23.47 6.40 -7.03
C GLY A 135 22.05 6.35 -6.48
N ILE A 136 21.16 7.16 -7.05
CA ILE A 136 19.76 7.23 -6.62
C ILE A 136 19.02 5.97 -7.05
N VAL A 137 18.32 5.35 -6.10
CA VAL A 137 17.49 4.16 -6.30
C VAL A 137 16.04 4.60 -6.21
N VAL A 138 15.27 4.26 -7.26
CA VAL A 138 13.82 4.51 -7.29
C VAL A 138 13.10 3.30 -6.70
N PRO A 139 12.06 3.47 -5.85
CA PRO A 139 11.23 2.36 -5.40
C PRO A 139 10.68 1.53 -6.57
N GLY A 140 10.51 0.23 -6.36
CA GLY A 140 10.02 -0.69 -7.40
C GLY A 140 8.56 -0.43 -7.84
N GLY A 141 7.78 0.30 -7.02
CA GLY A 141 6.41 0.75 -7.29
C GLY A 141 6.13 2.10 -6.67
N LEU A 142 5.31 2.90 -7.37
CA LEU A 142 4.91 4.24 -6.91
C LEU A 142 3.63 4.22 -6.06
N VAL A 143 2.82 3.16 -6.20
CA VAL A 143 1.58 2.97 -5.45
C VAL A 143 1.88 2.23 -4.15
N LYS A 144 1.32 2.70 -3.05
CA LYS A 144 1.39 2.01 -1.76
C LYS A 144 0.53 0.75 -1.82
N THR A 145 1.10 -0.39 -1.44
CA THR A 145 0.53 -1.71 -1.75
C THR A 145 -0.16 -2.39 -0.58
N GLN A 146 0.10 -1.96 0.67
CA GLN A 146 -0.39 -2.65 1.86
C GLN A 146 -1.92 -2.76 1.92
N ASP A 147 -2.63 -1.63 1.71
CA ASP A 147 -4.10 -1.62 1.76
C ASP A 147 -4.72 -2.51 0.67
N ILE A 148 -4.07 -2.65 -0.50
CA ILE A 148 -4.47 -3.60 -1.57
C ILE A 148 -4.23 -5.05 -1.13
N GLU A 149 -3.09 -5.34 -0.51
CA GLU A 149 -2.75 -6.69 -0.05
C GLU A 149 -3.71 -7.16 1.04
N ASP A 150 -4.02 -6.29 2.00
CA ASP A 150 -5.00 -6.58 3.04
C ASP A 150 -6.41 -6.77 2.46
N THR A 151 -6.81 -5.92 1.51
CA THR A 151 -8.09 -6.10 0.76
C THR A 151 -8.12 -7.45 0.04
N ILE A 152 -7.05 -7.87 -0.63
CA ILE A 152 -6.99 -9.18 -1.30
C ILE A 152 -7.12 -10.31 -0.29
N ARG A 153 -6.44 -10.21 0.85
CA ARG A 153 -6.51 -11.21 1.93
C ARG A 153 -7.91 -11.35 2.50
N ASP A 154 -8.58 -10.23 2.74
CA ASP A 154 -9.95 -10.21 3.25
C ASP A 154 -10.93 -10.84 2.26
N LEU A 155 -10.72 -10.63 0.96
CA LEU A 155 -11.57 -11.21 -0.09
C LEU A 155 -11.44 -12.73 -0.23
N VAL A 156 -10.31 -13.35 0.10
CA VAL A 156 -10.10 -14.79 -0.08
C VAL A 156 -10.35 -15.63 1.17
N ASN A 157 -10.54 -14.99 2.34
CA ASN A 157 -10.86 -15.65 3.60
C ASN A 157 -10.03 -16.94 3.85
N ASP A 158 -10.70 -18.04 4.22
CA ASP A 158 -10.06 -19.33 4.48
C ASP A 158 -9.40 -19.99 3.25
N GLY A 159 -9.73 -19.57 2.02
CA GLY A 159 -9.14 -20.09 0.78
C GLY A 159 -7.63 -19.91 0.70
N ARG A 160 -7.09 -18.84 1.32
CA ARG A 160 -5.66 -18.54 1.36
C ARG A 160 -4.83 -19.57 2.14
N PHE A 161 -5.45 -20.35 3.04
CA PHE A 161 -4.76 -21.39 3.80
C PHE A 161 -4.62 -22.72 3.07
N LYS A 162 -5.18 -22.81 1.84
CA LYS A 162 -4.98 -23.94 0.96
C LYS A 162 -3.63 -23.80 0.26
N LYS A 163 -2.71 -24.71 0.55
CA LYS A 163 -1.35 -24.68 -0.04
C LYS A 163 -1.31 -25.08 -1.50
N ASP A 164 -2.25 -25.92 -1.94
CA ASP A 164 -2.44 -26.31 -3.33
C ASP A 164 -3.76 -25.72 -3.82
N PHE A 165 -3.73 -25.01 -4.93
CA PHE A 165 -4.93 -24.37 -5.49
C PHE A 165 -5.85 -25.34 -6.20
N ASP A 166 -5.45 -26.61 -6.33
CA ASP A 166 -6.36 -27.71 -6.71
C ASP A 166 -7.29 -28.12 -5.55
N ASP A 167 -6.91 -27.79 -4.31
CA ASP A 167 -7.73 -28.00 -3.11
C ASP A 167 -8.71 -26.86 -2.81
N LEU A 168 -8.70 -25.79 -3.61
CA LEU A 168 -9.71 -24.75 -3.52
C LEU A 168 -11.09 -25.30 -3.90
N PRO A 169 -12.18 -24.67 -3.46
CA PRO A 169 -13.54 -25.04 -3.89
C PRO A 169 -13.69 -25.17 -5.42
N ILE A 170 -13.02 -24.30 -6.18
CA ILE A 170 -12.82 -24.43 -7.63
C ILE A 170 -11.31 -24.36 -7.90
N PRO A 171 -10.70 -25.37 -8.56
CA PRO A 171 -9.29 -25.35 -8.95
C PRO A 171 -8.91 -24.07 -9.70
N PHE A 172 -7.76 -23.47 -9.34
CA PHE A 172 -7.39 -22.14 -9.81
C PHE A 172 -5.93 -22.04 -10.25
N ARG A 173 -5.67 -21.19 -11.25
CA ARG A 173 -4.32 -20.77 -11.65
C ARG A 173 -4.27 -19.26 -11.87
N ALA A 174 -3.27 -18.59 -11.29
CA ALA A 174 -2.90 -17.22 -11.62
C ALA A 174 -1.66 -17.21 -12.51
N VAL A 175 -1.55 -16.22 -13.40
CA VAL A 175 -0.39 -16.07 -14.28
C VAL A 175 0.41 -14.84 -13.88
N ALA A 176 1.73 -14.99 -13.79
CA ALA A 176 2.69 -13.91 -13.58
C ALA A 176 3.80 -13.95 -14.63
N THR A 177 4.58 -12.88 -14.73
CA THR A 177 5.79 -12.78 -15.56
C THR A 177 7.01 -12.79 -14.66
N ASP A 178 7.97 -13.66 -14.92
CA ASP A 178 9.29 -13.56 -14.29
C ASP A 178 10.13 -12.49 -15.00
N MET A 179 10.42 -11.40 -14.33
CA MET A 179 11.19 -10.27 -14.91
C MET A 179 12.66 -10.58 -15.11
N VAL A 180 13.18 -11.69 -14.54
CA VAL A 180 14.58 -12.12 -14.74
C VAL A 180 14.76 -12.82 -16.09
N THR A 181 13.82 -13.71 -16.44
CA THR A 181 13.90 -14.52 -17.66
C THR A 181 12.97 -14.04 -18.77
N GLY A 182 11.90 -13.32 -18.43
CA GLY A 182 10.79 -12.97 -19.33
C GLY A 182 9.77 -14.10 -19.53
N ASP A 183 9.91 -15.22 -18.80
CA ASP A 183 9.05 -16.38 -18.94
C ASP A 183 7.71 -16.20 -18.18
N MET A 184 6.71 -16.95 -18.65
CA MET A 184 5.44 -17.12 -17.95
C MET A 184 5.62 -17.99 -16.71
N VAL A 185 5.08 -17.56 -15.58
CA VAL A 185 4.98 -18.36 -14.36
C VAL A 185 3.52 -18.62 -14.03
N VAL A 186 3.14 -19.90 -13.99
CA VAL A 186 1.81 -20.34 -13.57
C VAL A 186 1.82 -20.62 -12.09
N LEU A 187 1.07 -19.86 -11.32
CA LEU A 187 0.94 -19.95 -9.87
C LEU A 187 -0.27 -20.83 -9.53
N GLY A 188 -0.02 -22.00 -8.96
CA GLY A 188 -1.04 -22.99 -8.57
C GLY A 188 -0.89 -23.47 -7.14
N SER A 189 0.03 -22.86 -6.35
CA SER A 189 0.27 -23.26 -4.95
C SER A 189 0.89 -22.11 -4.16
N GLY A 190 0.92 -22.26 -2.84
CA GLY A 190 1.42 -21.24 -1.90
C GLY A 190 0.30 -20.43 -1.27
N ASP A 191 0.56 -19.17 -0.93
CA ASP A 191 -0.49 -18.25 -0.46
C ASP A 191 -1.25 -17.69 -1.66
N LEU A 192 -2.59 -17.86 -1.67
CA LEU A 192 -3.44 -17.43 -2.76
C LEU A 192 -3.42 -15.90 -2.94
N SER A 193 -3.38 -15.15 -1.83
CA SER A 193 -3.33 -13.68 -1.88
C SER A 193 -2.02 -13.19 -2.50
N VAL A 194 -0.90 -13.82 -2.16
CA VAL A 194 0.42 -13.52 -2.72
C VAL A 194 0.47 -13.87 -4.21
N ALA A 195 -0.11 -15.00 -4.63
CA ALA A 195 -0.18 -15.40 -6.03
C ALA A 195 -1.01 -14.40 -6.87
N MET A 196 -2.18 -13.98 -6.37
CA MET A 196 -3.00 -12.95 -7.02
C MET A 196 -2.27 -11.61 -7.07
N ARG A 197 -1.62 -11.22 -5.96
CA ARG A 197 -0.85 -9.99 -5.89
C ARG A 197 0.35 -9.99 -6.86
N ALA A 198 1.05 -11.11 -7.00
CA ALA A 198 2.12 -11.26 -7.98
C ALA A 198 1.60 -11.07 -9.41
N SER A 199 0.45 -11.70 -9.73
CA SER A 199 -0.22 -11.56 -11.02
C SER A 199 -0.66 -10.13 -11.34
N MET A 200 -0.88 -9.28 -10.32
CA MET A 200 -1.31 -7.88 -10.44
C MET A 200 -0.15 -6.87 -10.33
N SER A 201 1.10 -7.31 -10.21
CA SER A 201 2.26 -6.42 -10.02
C SER A 201 2.63 -5.68 -11.30
N VAL A 202 1.80 -4.72 -11.72
CA VAL A 202 2.06 -3.90 -12.91
C VAL A 202 3.35 -3.08 -12.72
N PRO A 203 4.35 -3.23 -13.63
CA PRO A 203 5.63 -2.52 -13.51
C PRO A 203 5.45 -1.00 -13.41
N GLY A 204 6.16 -0.39 -12.46
CA GLY A 204 6.10 1.05 -12.18
C GLY A 204 4.91 1.47 -11.32
N ALA A 205 3.80 0.74 -11.31
CA ALA A 205 2.69 0.98 -10.39
C ALA A 205 2.93 0.25 -9.06
N PHE A 206 3.12 -1.05 -9.12
CA PHE A 206 3.28 -1.89 -7.94
C PHE A 206 4.68 -2.54 -7.89
N SER A 207 5.23 -2.66 -6.69
CA SER A 207 6.47 -3.42 -6.48
C SER A 207 6.28 -4.88 -6.88
N PRO A 208 7.28 -5.49 -7.55
CA PRO A 208 7.24 -6.89 -7.90
C PRO A 208 7.28 -7.78 -6.65
N ILE A 209 6.82 -9.02 -6.78
CA ILE A 209 6.90 -10.03 -5.72
C ILE A 209 8.12 -10.90 -5.97
N VAL A 210 9.03 -10.96 -4.99
CA VAL A 210 10.21 -11.85 -5.05
C VAL A 210 9.84 -13.20 -4.45
N MET A 211 9.96 -14.27 -5.25
CA MET A 211 9.72 -15.66 -4.82
C MET A 211 10.94 -16.52 -5.19
N GLY A 212 11.79 -16.80 -4.20
CA GLY A 212 13.05 -17.49 -4.43
C GLY A 212 13.99 -16.67 -5.33
N ASP A 213 14.35 -17.20 -6.49
CA ASP A 213 15.19 -16.55 -7.51
C ASP A 213 14.41 -15.76 -8.57
N LYS A 214 13.07 -15.75 -8.48
CA LYS A 214 12.19 -15.09 -9.44
C LYS A 214 11.74 -13.73 -8.93
N VAL A 215 11.61 -12.79 -9.87
CA VAL A 215 11.04 -11.44 -9.65
C VAL A 215 9.75 -11.37 -10.46
N LEU A 216 8.63 -11.61 -9.78
CA LEU A 216 7.32 -11.75 -10.40
C LEU A 216 6.62 -10.40 -10.58
N SER A 217 6.11 -10.18 -11.77
CA SER A 217 5.33 -9.02 -12.16
C SER A 217 4.05 -9.44 -12.91
N ASP A 218 3.23 -8.46 -13.30
CA ASP A 218 1.93 -8.70 -13.94
C ASP A 218 2.02 -9.68 -15.11
N GLY A 219 1.15 -10.68 -15.09
CA GLY A 219 1.11 -11.75 -16.09
C GLY A 219 0.66 -11.30 -17.47
N GLY A 220 0.00 -10.13 -17.58
CA GLY A 220 -0.52 -9.62 -18.83
C GLY A 220 0.54 -9.42 -19.91
N MET A 221 1.80 -9.19 -19.54
CA MET A 221 2.89 -9.04 -20.50
C MET A 221 3.16 -10.32 -21.31
N VAL A 222 2.94 -11.49 -20.73
CA VAL A 222 3.22 -12.79 -21.37
C VAL A 222 1.96 -13.59 -21.68
N ARG A 223 0.88 -13.48 -20.87
CA ARG A 223 -0.36 -14.23 -21.04
C ARG A 223 -1.55 -13.50 -20.41
N ASN A 224 -2.13 -12.54 -21.13
CA ASN A 224 -3.24 -11.75 -20.60
C ASN A 224 -4.56 -12.54 -20.50
N LEU A 225 -4.80 -13.47 -21.41
CA LEU A 225 -5.99 -14.34 -21.45
C LEU A 225 -5.52 -15.80 -21.42
N PRO A 226 -5.45 -16.48 -20.26
CA PRO A 226 -4.80 -17.78 -20.10
C PRO A 226 -5.70 -18.97 -20.52
N VAL A 227 -6.11 -19.04 -21.80
CA VAL A 227 -6.96 -20.11 -22.36
C VAL A 227 -6.26 -21.47 -22.30
N ASP A 228 -4.99 -21.52 -22.69
CA ASP A 228 -4.16 -22.72 -22.64
C ASP A 228 -4.04 -23.27 -21.21
N ILE A 229 -3.88 -22.41 -20.22
CA ILE A 229 -3.75 -22.81 -18.81
C ILE A 229 -5.06 -23.43 -18.27
N ALA A 230 -6.22 -22.87 -18.63
CA ALA A 230 -7.52 -23.47 -18.25
C ALA A 230 -7.72 -24.85 -18.89
N ARG A 231 -7.28 -25.05 -20.14
CA ARG A 231 -7.34 -26.35 -20.82
C ARG A 231 -6.43 -27.38 -20.16
N GLU A 232 -5.20 -26.99 -19.83
CA GLU A 232 -4.27 -27.84 -19.09
C GLU A 232 -4.79 -28.22 -17.71
N LEU A 233 -5.49 -27.28 -17.03
CA LEU A 233 -6.00 -27.50 -15.69
C LEU A 233 -7.20 -28.45 -15.66
N CYS A 234 -8.24 -28.22 -16.47
CA CYS A 234 -9.44 -29.06 -16.45
C CYS A 234 -10.37 -28.91 -17.65
N ALA A 235 -10.29 -27.80 -18.42
CA ALA A 235 -11.38 -27.39 -19.28
C ALA A 235 -11.52 -28.24 -20.56
N ASP A 236 -12.65 -28.87 -20.73
CA ASP A 236 -13.09 -29.43 -22.02
C ASP A 236 -13.67 -28.34 -22.93
N VAL A 237 -14.35 -27.34 -22.30
CA VAL A 237 -14.90 -26.13 -22.93
C VAL A 237 -14.46 -24.91 -22.12
N VAL A 238 -14.15 -23.81 -22.80
CA VAL A 238 -13.71 -22.55 -22.20
C VAL A 238 -14.77 -21.47 -22.39
N ILE A 239 -15.06 -20.75 -21.28
CA ILE A 239 -15.73 -19.45 -21.32
C ILE A 239 -14.63 -18.41 -21.08
N ALA A 240 -14.21 -17.73 -22.15
CA ALA A 240 -13.14 -16.74 -22.10
C ALA A 240 -13.69 -15.30 -22.08
N VAL A 241 -13.27 -14.50 -21.13
CA VAL A 241 -13.72 -13.11 -20.95
C VAL A 241 -12.54 -12.16 -21.07
N TRP A 242 -12.62 -11.20 -22.00
CA TRP A 242 -11.59 -10.17 -22.17
C TRP A 242 -12.19 -8.77 -22.33
N LEU A 243 -11.38 -7.75 -22.09
CA LEU A 243 -11.79 -6.36 -21.94
C LEU A 243 -11.25 -5.52 -23.10
N THR A 244 -12.11 -4.89 -23.88
CA THR A 244 -11.70 -4.10 -25.03
C THR A 244 -11.87 -2.61 -24.79
N THR A 245 -10.86 -1.83 -25.19
CA THR A 245 -10.89 -0.36 -25.18
C THR A 245 -10.53 0.19 -26.55
N PRO A 246 -11.00 1.39 -26.91
CA PRO A 246 -10.60 2.05 -28.15
C PRO A 246 -9.07 2.22 -28.22
N GLN A 247 -8.52 2.16 -29.43
CA GLN A 247 -7.10 2.42 -29.62
C GLN A 247 -6.79 3.90 -29.34
N PRO A 248 -5.64 4.20 -28.69
CA PRO A 248 -5.23 5.59 -28.46
C PRO A 248 -4.96 6.31 -29.76
N LYS A 249 -5.19 7.61 -29.77
CA LYS A 249 -4.86 8.48 -30.91
C LYS A 249 -3.39 8.87 -30.86
N ALA A 250 -2.85 9.31 -32.01
CA ALA A 250 -1.46 9.76 -32.09
C ALA A 250 -1.16 10.94 -31.14
N GLU A 251 -2.15 11.81 -30.90
CA GLU A 251 -2.04 12.94 -29.97
C GLU A 251 -1.88 12.53 -28.50
N ASP A 252 -2.29 11.31 -28.12
CA ASP A 252 -2.16 10.76 -26.76
C ASP A 252 -0.76 10.19 -26.49
N LEU A 253 0.04 9.96 -27.53
CA LEU A 253 1.33 9.25 -27.48
C LEU A 253 2.52 10.20 -27.62
N THR A 254 2.53 11.29 -26.87
CA THR A 254 3.52 12.37 -26.99
C THR A 254 4.60 12.36 -25.91
N THR A 255 4.43 11.60 -24.83
CA THR A 255 5.37 11.54 -23.71
C THR A 255 6.07 10.18 -23.62
N ALA A 256 7.28 10.15 -23.02
CA ALA A 256 7.98 8.89 -22.79
C ALA A 256 7.13 7.90 -21.97
N LEU A 257 6.39 8.38 -20.97
CA LEU A 257 5.53 7.56 -20.14
C LEU A 257 4.35 6.97 -20.92
N SER A 258 3.69 7.77 -21.78
CA SER A 258 2.60 7.28 -22.64
C SER A 258 3.10 6.24 -23.65
N LEU A 259 4.32 6.39 -24.18
CA LEU A 259 4.94 5.43 -25.09
C LEU A 259 5.33 4.11 -24.39
N ILE A 260 5.86 4.18 -23.17
CA ILE A 260 6.16 2.98 -22.35
C ILE A 260 4.87 2.22 -22.06
N GLY A 261 3.84 2.91 -21.58
CA GLY A 261 2.52 2.29 -21.32
C GLY A 261 1.91 1.68 -22.58
N ARG A 262 2.04 2.35 -23.74
CA ARG A 262 1.57 1.81 -25.02
C ARG A 262 2.36 0.55 -25.44
N SER A 263 3.68 0.54 -25.23
CA SER A 263 4.51 -0.63 -25.55
C SER A 263 4.04 -1.86 -24.76
N MET A 264 3.74 -1.72 -23.47
CA MET A 264 3.15 -2.79 -22.65
C MET A 264 1.79 -3.22 -23.22
N SER A 265 0.90 -2.27 -23.52
CA SER A 265 -0.41 -2.58 -24.09
C SER A 265 -0.32 -3.34 -25.41
N VAL A 266 0.67 -3.01 -26.28
CA VAL A 266 0.88 -3.73 -27.55
C VAL A 266 1.28 -5.20 -27.30
N MET A 267 2.14 -5.46 -26.32
CA MET A 267 2.52 -6.84 -25.95
C MET A 267 1.31 -7.60 -25.40
N ILE A 268 0.51 -6.98 -24.52
CA ILE A 268 -0.72 -7.53 -23.97
C ILE A 268 -1.71 -7.86 -25.09
N ASP A 269 -2.01 -6.89 -25.96
CA ASP A 269 -2.93 -7.06 -27.09
C ASP A 269 -2.49 -8.22 -28.02
N ALA A 270 -1.17 -8.37 -28.24
CA ALA A 270 -0.63 -9.41 -29.14
C ALA A 270 -0.81 -10.81 -28.55
N ASN A 271 -0.47 -11.02 -27.27
CA ASN A 271 -0.62 -12.33 -26.65
C ASN A 271 -2.10 -12.69 -26.40
N GLU A 272 -2.96 -11.72 -26.09
CA GLU A 272 -4.39 -11.92 -25.93
C GLU A 272 -5.04 -12.37 -27.24
N LYS A 273 -4.74 -11.69 -28.36
CA LYS A 273 -5.22 -12.11 -29.69
C LYS A 273 -4.78 -13.51 -30.09
N ALA A 274 -3.54 -13.88 -29.73
CA ALA A 274 -3.05 -15.24 -29.97
C ALA A 274 -3.88 -16.28 -29.21
N GLN A 275 -4.31 -16.01 -27.99
CA GLN A 275 -5.16 -16.89 -27.20
C GLN A 275 -6.62 -16.92 -27.71
N ILE A 276 -7.19 -15.78 -28.07
CA ILE A 276 -8.52 -15.73 -28.69
C ILE A 276 -8.56 -16.59 -29.95
N ALA A 277 -7.49 -16.61 -30.74
CA ALA A 277 -7.40 -17.43 -31.94
C ALA A 277 -7.36 -18.95 -31.67
N THR A 278 -7.14 -19.40 -30.44
CA THR A 278 -7.21 -20.81 -30.04
C THR A 278 -8.59 -21.29 -29.62
N LEU A 279 -9.57 -20.36 -29.48
CA LEU A 279 -10.94 -20.72 -29.15
C LEU A 279 -11.57 -21.52 -30.31
N THR A 280 -12.31 -22.56 -29.94
CA THR A 280 -13.02 -23.45 -30.85
C THR A 280 -14.49 -23.06 -30.95
N GLU A 281 -15.25 -23.72 -31.81
CA GLU A 281 -16.73 -23.53 -31.95
C GLU A 281 -17.51 -23.95 -30.71
N ASP A 282 -16.93 -24.82 -29.87
CA ASP A 282 -17.52 -25.26 -28.62
C ASP A 282 -17.30 -24.26 -27.49
N ASP A 283 -16.32 -23.36 -27.60
CA ASP A 283 -16.02 -22.34 -26.60
C ASP A 283 -16.95 -21.13 -26.70
N ILE A 284 -16.96 -20.31 -25.65
CA ILE A 284 -17.66 -19.02 -25.66
C ILE A 284 -16.65 -17.90 -25.36
N GLY A 285 -16.51 -16.97 -26.30
CA GLY A 285 -15.77 -15.76 -26.14
C GLY A 285 -16.66 -14.58 -25.80
N ILE A 286 -16.41 -13.91 -24.66
CA ILE A 286 -17.13 -12.72 -24.21
C ILE A 286 -16.20 -11.52 -24.25
N SER A 287 -16.37 -10.67 -25.26
CA SER A 287 -15.69 -9.38 -25.35
C SER A 287 -16.51 -8.31 -24.64
N VAL A 288 -15.93 -7.68 -23.62
CA VAL A 288 -16.58 -6.61 -22.85
C VAL A 288 -16.04 -5.25 -23.32
N PRO A 289 -16.85 -4.43 -24.02
CA PRO A 289 -16.43 -3.09 -24.44
C PRO A 289 -16.47 -2.13 -23.25
N MET A 290 -15.30 -1.61 -22.85
CA MET A 290 -15.12 -0.78 -21.66
C MET A 290 -15.27 0.72 -21.92
N GLY A 291 -15.50 1.14 -23.19
CA GLY A 291 -15.61 2.54 -23.54
C GLY A 291 -14.31 3.29 -23.21
N ASP A 292 -14.42 4.37 -22.44
CA ASP A 292 -13.33 5.24 -22.01
C ASP A 292 -12.77 4.89 -20.61
N ILE A 293 -13.24 3.82 -19.98
CA ILE A 293 -12.72 3.39 -18.68
C ILE A 293 -11.26 2.95 -18.85
N GLY A 294 -10.36 3.62 -18.15
CA GLY A 294 -8.93 3.32 -18.13
C GLY A 294 -8.55 2.23 -17.14
N THR A 295 -7.32 1.73 -17.28
CA THR A 295 -6.78 0.68 -16.38
C THR A 295 -6.65 1.17 -14.92
N GLY A 296 -6.46 2.49 -14.71
CA GLY A 296 -6.33 3.10 -13.38
C GLY A 296 -7.63 3.66 -12.78
N ASP A 297 -8.77 3.59 -13.49
CA ASP A 297 -10.03 4.26 -13.09
C ASP A 297 -10.82 3.42 -12.06
N PHE A 298 -10.20 3.05 -10.96
CA PHE A 298 -10.80 2.20 -9.92
C PHE A 298 -12.11 2.77 -9.34
N GLN A 299 -12.28 4.09 -9.33
CA GLN A 299 -13.53 4.74 -8.92
C GLN A 299 -14.72 4.38 -9.82
N ARG A 300 -14.46 3.90 -11.06
CA ARG A 300 -15.47 3.45 -12.01
C ARG A 300 -15.66 1.92 -12.03
N ALA A 301 -15.11 1.20 -11.01
CA ALA A 301 -15.26 -0.26 -10.92
C ALA A 301 -16.72 -0.71 -10.94
N THR A 302 -17.63 0.05 -10.32
CA THR A 302 -19.08 -0.21 -10.35
C THR A 302 -19.65 -0.19 -11.76
N GLU A 303 -19.28 0.82 -12.57
CA GLU A 303 -19.69 0.92 -13.97
C GLU A 303 -19.14 -0.24 -14.80
N ALA A 304 -17.90 -0.65 -14.52
CA ALA A 304 -17.30 -1.81 -15.19
C ALA A 304 -18.09 -3.11 -14.93
N ILE A 305 -18.56 -3.35 -13.70
CA ILE A 305 -19.41 -4.51 -13.35
C ILE A 305 -20.68 -4.52 -14.22
N ASP A 306 -21.35 -3.38 -14.34
CA ASP A 306 -22.58 -3.25 -15.13
C ASP A 306 -22.33 -3.53 -16.63
N LEU A 307 -21.19 -3.07 -17.17
CA LEU A 307 -20.78 -3.38 -18.56
C LEU A 307 -20.51 -4.87 -18.76
N GLY A 308 -19.85 -5.53 -17.80
CA GLY A 308 -19.61 -6.97 -17.82
C GLY A 308 -20.92 -7.75 -17.85
N LYS A 309 -21.87 -7.40 -16.98
CA LYS A 309 -23.21 -7.99 -16.95
C LYS A 309 -23.92 -7.82 -18.28
N ALA A 310 -23.91 -6.61 -18.84
CA ALA A 310 -24.55 -6.31 -20.12
C ALA A 310 -23.93 -7.09 -21.31
N ALA A 311 -22.61 -7.34 -21.27
CA ALA A 311 -21.93 -8.14 -22.29
C ALA A 311 -22.32 -9.63 -22.20
N ALA A 312 -22.32 -10.21 -21.00
CA ALA A 312 -22.73 -11.59 -20.77
C ALA A 312 -24.23 -11.83 -21.11
N GLU A 313 -25.09 -10.85 -20.81
CA GLU A 313 -26.53 -10.92 -21.18
C GLU A 313 -26.74 -11.04 -22.70
N LYS A 314 -25.91 -10.38 -23.51
CA LYS A 314 -25.99 -10.54 -24.99
C LYS A 314 -25.67 -11.97 -25.45
N MET A 315 -24.89 -12.71 -24.66
CA MET A 315 -24.49 -14.09 -24.92
C MET A 315 -25.41 -15.12 -24.19
N ARG A 316 -26.48 -14.66 -23.51
CA ARG A 316 -27.35 -15.49 -22.66
C ARG A 316 -27.85 -16.73 -23.38
N ALA A 317 -28.26 -16.63 -24.64
CA ALA A 317 -28.75 -17.74 -25.42
C ALA A 317 -27.68 -18.83 -25.66
N GLU A 318 -26.46 -18.41 -25.97
CA GLU A 318 -25.33 -19.32 -26.21
C GLU A 318 -24.83 -19.94 -24.90
N LEU A 319 -24.75 -19.14 -23.83
CA LEU A 319 -24.35 -19.58 -22.49
C LEU A 319 -25.35 -20.61 -21.92
N SER A 320 -26.66 -20.45 -22.19
CA SER A 320 -27.70 -21.31 -21.64
C SER A 320 -27.55 -22.79 -22.01
N ARG A 321 -26.76 -23.14 -23.05
CA ARG A 321 -26.47 -24.53 -23.40
C ARG A 321 -25.71 -25.30 -22.32
N PHE A 322 -25.04 -24.58 -21.42
CA PHE A 322 -24.27 -25.13 -20.30
C PHE A 322 -25.01 -25.10 -18.96
N SER A 323 -26.25 -24.60 -18.94
CA SER A 323 -27.07 -24.57 -17.73
C SER A 323 -27.38 -25.98 -17.23
N VAL A 324 -27.36 -26.15 -15.92
CA VAL A 324 -27.77 -27.39 -15.27
C VAL A 324 -29.11 -27.19 -14.54
N PRO A 325 -29.84 -28.27 -14.17
CA PRO A 325 -31.03 -28.15 -13.34
C PRO A 325 -30.72 -27.40 -12.02
N ARG A 326 -31.69 -26.57 -11.59
CA ARG A 326 -31.51 -25.74 -10.36
C ARG A 326 -31.05 -26.53 -9.15
N GLN A 327 -31.55 -27.74 -8.94
CA GLN A 327 -31.17 -28.58 -7.80
C GLN A 327 -29.70 -29.00 -7.88
N GLU A 328 -29.22 -29.35 -9.06
CA GLU A 328 -27.82 -29.71 -9.31
C GLU A 328 -26.90 -28.50 -9.10
N TYR A 329 -27.30 -27.34 -9.64
CA TYR A 329 -26.56 -26.09 -9.43
C TYR A 329 -26.47 -25.70 -7.94
N LEU A 330 -27.56 -25.80 -7.19
CA LEU A 330 -27.57 -25.47 -5.77
C LEU A 330 -26.68 -26.43 -4.97
N ALA A 331 -26.68 -27.74 -5.31
CA ALA A 331 -25.77 -28.69 -4.66
C ALA A 331 -24.30 -28.39 -4.95
N TRP A 332 -23.96 -28.03 -6.21
CA TRP A 332 -22.63 -27.58 -6.57
C TRP A 332 -22.29 -26.29 -5.84
N ARG A 333 -23.19 -25.31 -5.80
CA ARG A 333 -22.94 -24.03 -5.10
C ARG A 333 -22.69 -24.24 -3.61
N GLU A 334 -23.49 -25.05 -2.94
CA GLU A 334 -23.31 -25.40 -1.53
C GLU A 334 -21.95 -26.09 -1.26
N SER A 335 -21.45 -26.86 -2.24
CA SER A 335 -20.14 -27.51 -2.10
C SER A 335 -18.95 -26.57 -2.18
N ILE A 336 -19.13 -25.39 -2.82
CA ILE A 336 -18.07 -24.39 -3.03
C ILE A 336 -18.23 -23.13 -2.18
N ASP A 337 -19.35 -22.93 -1.47
CA ASP A 337 -19.54 -21.74 -0.64
C ASP A 337 -18.47 -21.64 0.45
N ALA A 338 -17.85 -20.47 0.52
CA ALA A 338 -16.86 -20.15 1.54
C ALA A 338 -17.50 -20.24 2.93
N ARG A 339 -16.79 -20.88 3.86
CA ARG A 339 -17.19 -20.88 5.27
C ARG A 339 -16.86 -19.53 5.87
N GLU A 340 -17.71 -19.02 6.76
CA GLU A 340 -17.43 -17.81 7.53
C GLU A 340 -16.13 -17.97 8.32
N SER A 341 -15.32 -16.92 8.33
CA SER A 341 -14.15 -16.83 9.19
C SER A 341 -14.54 -17.03 10.64
N ARG A 342 -13.87 -17.97 11.31
CA ARG A 342 -14.07 -18.23 12.73
C ARG A 342 -12.99 -17.56 13.55
N ALA A 343 -13.36 -17.10 14.75
CA ALA A 343 -12.40 -16.63 15.72
C ALA A 343 -11.32 -17.70 15.99
N VAL A 344 -10.08 -17.26 16.05
CA VAL A 344 -8.91 -18.10 16.32
C VAL A 344 -8.15 -17.56 17.52
N ARG A 345 -7.56 -18.47 18.31
CA ARG A 345 -6.74 -18.09 19.45
C ARG A 345 -5.27 -18.07 19.06
N ILE A 346 -4.60 -16.96 19.34
CA ILE A 346 -3.17 -16.78 19.08
C ILE A 346 -2.36 -17.49 20.17
N ALA A 347 -1.57 -18.48 19.77
CA ALA A 347 -0.64 -19.18 20.66
C ALA A 347 0.76 -18.56 20.60
N GLU A 348 1.18 -18.08 19.42
CA GLU A 348 2.52 -17.56 19.21
C GLU A 348 2.50 -16.53 18.07
N VAL A 349 3.31 -15.47 18.20
CA VAL A 349 3.59 -14.51 17.11
C VAL A 349 5.08 -14.57 16.81
N ARG A 350 5.44 -14.89 15.58
CA ARG A 350 6.83 -14.89 15.08
C ARG A 350 7.05 -13.75 14.13
N ILE A 351 8.25 -13.19 14.16
CA ILE A 351 8.68 -12.17 13.20
C ILE A 351 9.90 -12.73 12.48
N GLU A 352 9.81 -12.81 11.16
CA GLU A 352 10.79 -13.47 10.32
C GLU A 352 11.24 -12.55 9.17
N GLY A 353 12.46 -12.73 8.66
CA GLY A 353 12.96 -12.06 7.45
C GLY A 353 13.56 -10.66 7.65
N LEU A 354 13.68 -10.17 8.89
CA LEU A 354 14.30 -8.86 9.15
C LEU A 354 15.83 -8.94 9.11
N GLU A 355 16.46 -7.93 8.49
CA GLU A 355 17.92 -7.81 8.40
C GLU A 355 18.46 -6.63 9.23
N ARG A 356 17.75 -5.50 9.26
CA ARG A 356 18.16 -4.24 9.88
C ARG A 356 17.26 -3.85 11.04
N VAL A 357 15.95 -3.98 10.83
CA VAL A 357 14.94 -3.61 11.83
C VAL A 357 14.94 -4.61 12.98
N ASN A 358 14.93 -4.11 14.21
CA ASN A 358 14.90 -4.98 15.39
C ASN A 358 13.52 -5.67 15.51
N PRO A 359 13.45 -7.01 15.62
CA PRO A 359 12.19 -7.73 15.83
C PRO A 359 11.41 -7.27 17.08
N ASP A 360 12.11 -6.89 18.16
CA ASP A 360 11.45 -6.39 19.38
C ASP A 360 10.70 -5.07 19.13
N TYR A 361 11.16 -4.25 18.16
CA TYR A 361 10.44 -3.05 17.74
C TYR A 361 9.12 -3.39 17.07
N VAL A 362 9.11 -4.41 16.22
CA VAL A 362 7.88 -4.90 15.58
C VAL A 362 6.92 -5.42 16.65
N HIS A 363 7.39 -6.29 17.56
CA HIS A 363 6.58 -6.79 18.68
C HIS A 363 6.00 -5.68 19.56
N ALA A 364 6.78 -4.64 19.85
CA ALA A 364 6.35 -3.51 20.68
C ALA A 364 5.23 -2.67 20.04
N ASN A 365 5.07 -2.77 18.71
CA ASN A 365 4.08 -2.03 17.93
C ASN A 365 2.86 -2.88 17.50
N LEU A 366 2.74 -4.13 17.97
CA LEU A 366 1.54 -4.95 17.75
C LEU A 366 0.42 -4.53 18.71
N GLU A 367 -0.78 -4.33 18.16
CA GLU A 367 -1.97 -3.95 18.92
C GLU A 367 -2.89 -5.16 19.21
N VAL A 368 -3.16 -5.96 18.19
CA VAL A 368 -4.12 -7.09 18.18
C VAL A 368 -3.42 -8.44 18.32
N LEU A 369 -2.34 -8.65 17.59
CA LEU A 369 -1.56 -9.88 17.57
C LEU A 369 -0.75 -10.04 18.86
N LYS A 370 -1.40 -10.58 19.90
CA LYS A 370 -0.77 -10.89 21.20
C LYS A 370 -1.11 -12.31 21.59
N GLU A 371 -0.13 -13.00 22.17
CA GLU A 371 -0.33 -14.34 22.71
C GLU A 371 -1.51 -14.38 23.68
N GLY A 372 -2.40 -15.34 23.47
CA GLY A 372 -3.61 -15.55 24.27
C GLY A 372 -4.85 -14.78 23.79
N ASN A 373 -4.71 -13.81 22.86
CA ASN A 373 -5.86 -13.13 22.29
C ASN A 373 -6.67 -14.07 21.39
N GLU A 374 -7.97 -13.82 21.35
CA GLU A 374 -8.90 -14.41 20.39
C GLU A 374 -9.29 -13.34 19.39
N ILE A 375 -9.06 -13.60 18.11
CA ILE A 375 -9.25 -12.63 17.02
C ILE A 375 -9.96 -13.30 15.85
N VAL A 376 -10.59 -12.51 14.99
CA VAL A 376 -10.93 -12.95 13.64
C VAL A 376 -9.77 -12.63 12.69
N PRO A 377 -9.52 -13.44 11.65
CA PRO A 377 -8.37 -13.22 10.75
C PRO A 377 -8.31 -11.83 10.13
N GLU A 378 -9.43 -11.19 9.92
CA GLU A 378 -9.56 -9.83 9.40
C GLU A 378 -8.96 -8.76 10.33
N ASP A 379 -8.92 -9.02 11.65
CA ASP A 379 -8.32 -8.10 12.62
C ASP A 379 -6.80 -7.96 12.46
N ILE A 380 -6.15 -8.92 11.77
CA ILE A 380 -4.69 -8.89 11.54
C ILE A 380 -4.27 -7.68 10.73
N SER A 381 -5.13 -7.20 9.83
CA SER A 381 -4.90 -6.00 9.03
C SER A 381 -4.63 -4.75 9.90
N VAL A 382 -5.16 -4.70 11.13
CA VAL A 382 -4.87 -3.62 12.08
C VAL A 382 -3.38 -3.52 12.39
N ASP A 383 -2.73 -4.67 12.61
CA ASP A 383 -1.30 -4.71 12.94
C ASP A 383 -0.42 -4.60 11.69
N THR A 384 -0.77 -5.27 10.57
CA THR A 384 -0.02 -5.15 9.31
C THR A 384 -0.02 -3.71 8.78
N ASP A 385 -1.15 -3.04 8.81
CA ASP A 385 -1.30 -1.63 8.47
C ASP A 385 -0.50 -0.71 9.41
N HIS A 386 -0.54 -1.00 10.72
CA HIS A 386 0.22 -0.22 11.69
C HIS A 386 1.73 -0.37 11.46
N LEU A 387 2.21 -1.60 11.27
CA LEU A 387 3.61 -1.87 10.98
C LEU A 387 4.07 -1.20 9.68
N TYR A 388 3.25 -1.26 8.63
CA TYR A 388 3.52 -0.55 7.38
C TYR A 388 3.61 0.97 7.59
N ALA A 389 2.74 1.54 8.42
CA ALA A 389 2.72 2.98 8.74
C ALA A 389 3.94 3.45 9.57
N LEU A 390 4.73 2.53 10.16
CA LEU A 390 6.02 2.86 10.79
C LEU A 390 7.02 3.43 9.77
N GLY A 391 6.84 3.13 8.47
CA GLY A 391 7.62 3.69 7.37
C GLY A 391 8.93 2.96 7.07
N ASP A 392 9.22 1.85 7.75
CA ASP A 392 10.43 1.05 7.56
C ASP A 392 10.23 -0.09 6.56
N PHE A 393 8.97 -0.45 6.29
CA PHE A 393 8.59 -1.61 5.47
C PHE A 393 7.99 -1.20 4.13
N GLU A 394 8.27 -1.99 3.11
CA GLU A 394 7.65 -1.92 1.79
C GLU A 394 6.28 -2.61 1.77
N ARG A 395 6.16 -3.69 2.56
CA ARG A 395 4.93 -4.42 2.86
C ARG A 395 5.11 -5.27 4.11
N VAL A 396 3.99 -5.76 4.66
CA VAL A 396 3.96 -6.68 5.80
C VAL A 396 3.09 -7.87 5.43
N ASP A 397 3.73 -9.00 5.14
CA ASP A 397 3.07 -10.27 4.87
C ASP A 397 2.89 -11.09 6.14
N TYR A 398 2.03 -12.09 6.14
CA TYR A 398 1.88 -13.01 7.24
C TYR A 398 1.32 -14.38 6.83
N ASP A 399 1.72 -15.39 7.58
CA ASP A 399 1.19 -16.76 7.49
C ASP A 399 0.54 -17.16 8.81
N MET A 400 -0.46 -18.05 8.73
CA MET A 400 -1.04 -18.68 9.91
C MET A 400 -0.92 -20.20 9.83
N SER A 401 -0.53 -20.83 10.95
CA SER A 401 -0.40 -22.28 11.05
C SER A 401 -0.93 -22.79 12.40
N GLY A 402 -1.15 -24.09 12.49
CA GLY A 402 -1.68 -24.72 13.70
C GLY A 402 -3.22 -24.78 13.76
N PRO A 403 -3.81 -25.39 14.78
CA PRO A 403 -5.26 -25.50 14.95
C PRO A 403 -5.89 -24.17 15.40
N ALA A 404 -7.22 -24.01 15.25
CA ALA A 404 -7.91 -22.74 15.52
C ALA A 404 -7.80 -22.25 16.98
N ASP A 405 -7.66 -23.17 17.92
CA ASP A 405 -7.50 -22.89 19.34
C ASP A 405 -6.04 -22.61 19.77
N ALA A 406 -5.08 -22.79 18.85
CA ALA A 406 -3.66 -22.55 19.08
C ALA A 406 -2.92 -22.16 17.78
N ARG A 407 -3.28 -20.99 17.20
CA ARG A 407 -2.67 -20.47 15.97
C ARG A 407 -1.30 -19.84 16.24
N THR A 408 -0.33 -20.18 15.40
CA THR A 408 0.90 -19.42 15.24
C THR A 408 0.73 -18.46 14.07
N VAL A 409 0.96 -17.18 14.30
CA VAL A 409 1.03 -16.16 13.24
C VAL A 409 2.49 -15.81 13.01
N ALA A 410 2.99 -16.04 11.80
CA ALA A 410 4.31 -15.62 11.36
C ALA A 410 4.18 -14.35 10.52
N LEU A 411 4.71 -13.23 11.02
CA LEU A 411 4.80 -11.96 10.29
C LEU A 411 6.09 -11.92 9.48
N HIS A 412 6.00 -11.50 8.22
CA HIS A 412 7.11 -11.33 7.29
C HIS A 412 7.18 -9.88 6.80
N PRO A 413 7.62 -8.93 7.65
CA PRO A 413 7.78 -7.55 7.23
C PRO A 413 8.93 -7.44 6.23
N VAL A 414 8.65 -6.92 5.04
CA VAL A 414 9.65 -6.71 4.00
C VAL A 414 10.22 -5.31 4.13
N GLU A 415 11.49 -5.20 4.51
CA GLU A 415 12.16 -3.91 4.65
C GLU A 415 12.31 -3.22 3.30
N LYS A 416 12.20 -1.87 3.27
CA LYS A 416 12.37 -1.08 2.05
C LYS A 416 13.70 -1.41 1.35
N SER A 417 13.62 -1.94 0.13
CA SER A 417 14.78 -2.38 -0.66
C SER A 417 15.69 -1.21 -1.06
N TRP A 418 15.17 0.02 -1.10
CA TRP A 418 15.92 1.24 -1.40
C TRP A 418 16.55 1.91 -0.16
N GLY A 419 16.31 1.37 1.06
CA GLY A 419 16.94 1.84 2.30
C GLY A 419 18.35 1.26 2.54
N PRO A 420 19.01 1.64 3.66
CA PRO A 420 18.55 2.50 4.76
C PRO A 420 18.79 4.00 4.54
N ASN A 421 19.37 4.42 3.42
CA ASN A 421 19.66 5.82 3.12
C ASN A 421 18.57 6.35 2.18
N PHE A 422 17.86 7.38 2.62
CA PHE A 422 16.72 7.93 1.91
C PHE A 422 16.97 9.38 1.50
N LEU A 423 16.46 9.74 0.33
CA LEU A 423 16.46 11.10 -0.21
C LEU A 423 15.02 11.55 -0.43
N ARG A 424 14.70 12.79 -0.06
CA ARG A 424 13.46 13.47 -0.40
C ARG A 424 13.75 14.82 -1.00
N PHE A 425 12.92 15.25 -1.94
CA PHE A 425 13.03 16.55 -2.61
C PHE A 425 11.65 17.19 -2.66
N ASP A 426 11.62 18.52 -2.50
CA ASP A 426 10.42 19.32 -2.62
C ASP A 426 10.72 20.66 -3.31
N LEU A 427 9.78 21.12 -4.12
CA LEU A 427 9.82 22.41 -4.80
C LEU A 427 8.52 23.16 -4.50
N GLY A 428 8.63 24.20 -3.68
CA GLY A 428 7.54 25.11 -3.40
C GLY A 428 7.64 26.37 -4.25
N LEU A 429 6.50 26.81 -4.79
CA LEU A 429 6.34 28.11 -5.45
C LEU A 429 5.28 28.89 -4.67
N TYR A 430 5.67 30.03 -4.18
CA TYR A 430 4.81 30.90 -3.39
C TYR A 430 4.65 32.24 -4.12
N ALA A 431 3.46 32.79 -4.15
CA ALA A 431 3.19 34.12 -4.64
C ALA A 431 2.43 34.89 -3.56
N ASP A 432 2.86 36.11 -3.26
CA ASP A 432 2.14 36.98 -2.36
C ASP A 432 1.24 37.99 -3.11
N LEU A 433 0.43 38.73 -2.35
CA LEU A 433 -0.45 39.74 -2.92
C LEU A 433 0.29 40.98 -3.45
N SER A 434 1.59 41.14 -3.18
CA SER A 434 2.45 42.18 -3.73
C SER A 434 2.96 41.82 -5.13
N GLY A 435 2.75 40.56 -5.55
CA GLY A 435 3.21 40.04 -6.86
C GLY A 435 4.63 39.50 -6.83
N GLU A 436 5.26 39.38 -5.66
CA GLU A 436 6.55 38.68 -5.49
C GLU A 436 6.33 37.16 -5.63
N ILE A 437 7.09 36.51 -6.50
CA ILE A 437 7.09 35.05 -6.66
C ILE A 437 8.36 34.51 -6.05
N GLU A 438 8.21 33.55 -5.17
CA GLU A 438 9.30 32.93 -4.44
C GLU A 438 9.36 31.43 -4.72
N ALA A 439 10.56 30.94 -4.96
CA ALA A 439 10.83 29.51 -5.10
C ALA A 439 11.59 29.00 -3.87
N ILE A 440 11.18 27.87 -3.34
CA ILE A 440 11.87 27.16 -2.27
C ILE A 440 12.21 25.77 -2.79
N LEU A 441 13.48 25.42 -2.81
CA LEU A 441 13.95 24.07 -3.09
C LEU A 441 14.44 23.45 -1.78
N ARG A 442 13.86 22.34 -1.36
CA ARG A 442 14.24 21.56 -0.17
C ARG A 442 14.71 20.17 -0.58
N GLY A 443 15.76 19.71 0.06
CA GLY A 443 16.24 18.34 -0.04
C GLY A 443 16.58 17.80 1.34
N SER A 444 16.33 16.53 1.58
CA SER A 444 16.84 15.85 2.78
C SER A 444 17.47 14.50 2.45
N HIS A 445 18.41 14.13 3.31
CA HIS A 445 19.01 12.81 3.39
C HIS A 445 18.79 12.26 4.79
N SER A 446 18.31 11.03 4.88
CA SER A 446 18.11 10.32 6.15
C SER A 446 18.76 8.95 6.10
N THR A 447 19.53 8.60 7.14
CA THR A 447 20.01 7.22 7.35
C THR A 447 19.28 6.67 8.58
N THR A 448 18.56 5.55 8.39
CA THR A 448 17.76 4.93 9.47
C THR A 448 18.41 3.66 9.99
N TRP A 449 17.97 3.18 11.15
CA TRP A 449 18.43 1.94 11.78
C TRP A 449 19.95 1.87 11.95
N ILE A 450 20.58 2.99 12.36
CA ILE A 450 22.03 3.05 12.62
C ILE A 450 22.43 2.11 13.77
N ASN A 451 21.49 1.84 14.68
CA ASN A 451 21.67 0.87 15.76
C ASN A 451 20.37 0.10 16.05
N GLY A 452 20.44 -0.93 16.91
CA GLY A 452 19.31 -1.82 17.24
C GLY A 452 18.12 -1.17 17.95
N LYS A 453 18.15 0.14 18.26
CA LYS A 453 17.01 0.91 18.78
C LYS A 453 16.38 1.80 17.71
N GLY A 454 16.87 1.76 16.48
CA GLY A 454 16.33 2.55 15.37
C GLY A 454 16.79 4.00 15.35
N ALA A 455 18.06 4.27 15.76
CA ALA A 455 18.62 5.60 15.62
C ALA A 455 18.66 6.05 14.16
N SER A 456 18.44 7.34 13.92
CA SER A 456 18.50 7.94 12.58
C SER A 456 19.35 9.21 12.55
N TRP A 457 19.93 9.48 11.39
CA TRP A 457 20.65 10.70 11.11
C TRP A 457 19.99 11.41 9.94
N ASN A 458 19.47 12.61 10.22
CA ASN A 458 18.68 13.40 9.27
C ASN A 458 19.43 14.67 8.91
N ASN A 459 19.58 14.94 7.61
CA ASN A 459 20.20 16.14 7.07
C ASN A 459 19.22 16.84 6.14
N THR A 460 18.96 18.12 6.35
CA THR A 460 18.03 18.92 5.53
C THR A 460 18.75 20.15 5.01
N LEU A 461 18.61 20.41 3.72
CA LEU A 461 19.03 21.63 3.07
C LEU A 461 17.82 22.28 2.38
N GLN A 462 17.67 23.57 2.55
CA GLN A 462 16.67 24.37 1.86
C GLN A 462 17.32 25.64 1.33
N VAL A 463 16.97 26.04 0.14
CA VAL A 463 17.40 27.29 -0.49
C VAL A 463 16.21 28.03 -1.06
N GLY A 464 16.30 29.35 -1.05
CA GLY A 464 15.24 30.27 -1.45
C GLY A 464 15.22 31.48 -0.52
N ARG A 465 14.05 32.11 -0.35
CA ARG A 465 13.88 33.21 0.63
C ARG A 465 14.26 32.79 2.04
N GLN A 466 13.91 31.55 2.40
CA GLN A 466 14.34 30.90 3.63
C GLN A 466 15.41 29.87 3.29
N THR A 467 16.61 30.08 3.77
CA THR A 467 17.72 29.11 3.71
C THR A 467 17.78 28.35 5.02
N LEU A 468 17.86 27.01 4.94
CA LEU A 468 18.02 26.11 6.10
C LEU A 468 19.10 25.10 5.80
N ALA A 469 20.03 24.91 6.74
CA ALA A 469 20.92 23.75 6.78
C ALA A 469 20.84 23.16 8.19
N ARG A 470 20.28 21.95 8.30
CA ARG A 470 20.11 21.27 9.60
C ARG A 470 20.64 19.86 9.51
N THR A 471 21.41 19.46 10.51
CA THR A 471 21.82 18.08 10.78
C THR A 471 21.33 17.68 12.17
N GLU A 472 20.72 16.52 12.26
CA GLU A 472 20.05 16.03 13.47
C GLU A 472 20.29 14.53 13.64
N PHE A 473 20.68 14.13 14.84
CA PHE A 473 20.77 12.71 15.20
C PHE A 473 19.65 12.37 16.19
N TYR A 474 18.74 11.50 15.79
CA TYR A 474 17.64 11.02 16.61
C TYR A 474 18.02 9.67 17.24
N GLN A 475 18.13 9.62 18.57
CA GLN A 475 18.49 8.41 19.33
C GLN A 475 17.35 7.98 20.23
N PRO A 476 16.57 6.95 19.85
CA PRO A 476 15.62 6.33 20.77
C PRO A 476 16.33 5.70 21.98
N LEU A 477 15.73 5.83 23.15
CA LEU A 477 16.24 5.28 24.41
C LEU A 477 15.67 3.89 24.70
N ASP A 478 14.48 3.60 24.19
CA ASP A 478 13.82 2.28 24.29
C ASP A 478 13.45 1.75 22.89
N VAL A 479 13.20 0.45 22.81
CA VAL A 479 12.89 -0.24 21.55
C VAL A 479 11.54 0.23 20.96
N ALA A 480 10.56 0.59 21.79
CA ALA A 480 9.28 1.14 21.34
C ALA A 480 9.37 2.61 20.92
N GLN A 481 10.57 3.22 20.96
CA GLN A 481 10.85 4.60 20.58
C GLN A 481 9.98 5.65 21.29
N ARG A 482 9.59 5.37 22.54
CA ARG A 482 8.77 6.29 23.33
C ARG A 482 9.56 7.48 23.84
N PHE A 483 10.84 7.26 24.24
CA PHE A 483 11.74 8.30 24.71
C PHE A 483 12.95 8.40 23.81
N PHE A 484 13.47 9.60 23.63
CA PHE A 484 14.62 9.84 22.76
C PHE A 484 15.47 11.00 23.22
N VAL A 485 16.71 11.05 22.71
CA VAL A 485 17.62 12.20 22.77
C VAL A 485 17.87 12.66 21.34
N ARG A 486 17.95 13.98 21.16
CA ARG A 486 18.09 14.61 19.84
C ARG A 486 19.09 15.76 19.87
N PRO A 487 20.40 15.52 19.66
CA PRO A 487 21.33 16.57 19.29
C PRO A 487 21.11 17.03 17.86
N ALA A 488 21.22 18.35 17.60
CA ALA A 488 21.11 18.93 16.27
C ALA A 488 22.02 20.18 16.14
N ILE A 489 22.36 20.51 14.90
CA ILE A 489 22.95 21.79 14.51
C ILE A 489 22.10 22.35 13.37
N SER A 490 21.75 23.63 13.48
CA SER A 490 20.90 24.29 12.49
C SER A 490 21.46 25.67 12.16
N TYR A 491 21.56 25.96 10.87
CA TYR A 491 21.77 27.31 10.34
C TYR A 491 20.53 27.71 9.58
N GLU A 492 20.00 28.89 9.89
CA GLU A 492 18.83 29.46 9.21
C GLU A 492 19.16 30.88 8.77
N SER A 493 18.57 31.28 7.63
CA SER A 493 18.64 32.65 7.13
C SER A 493 17.34 32.99 6.44
N ASN A 494 16.64 33.99 6.97
CA ASN A 494 15.36 34.46 6.47
C ASN A 494 15.51 35.91 5.99
N LEU A 495 14.98 36.20 4.80
CA LEU A 495 14.95 37.56 4.27
C LEU A 495 13.65 38.23 4.70
N GLU A 496 13.75 39.30 5.50
CA GLU A 496 12.59 39.92 6.11
C GLU A 496 12.49 41.42 5.80
N ASN A 497 11.27 41.87 5.56
CA ASN A 497 10.94 43.25 5.30
C ASN A 497 10.47 43.94 6.59
N PHE A 498 11.04 45.12 6.88
CA PHE A 498 10.64 45.97 7.99
C PHE A 498 9.88 47.18 7.45
N TYR A 499 8.75 47.48 8.06
CA TYR A 499 7.86 48.54 7.66
C TYR A 499 7.68 49.56 8.79
N ASP A 500 7.52 50.84 8.40
CA ASP A 500 7.08 51.92 9.26
C ASP A 500 5.97 52.68 8.54
N ASP A 501 4.87 52.94 9.22
CA ASP A 501 3.66 53.61 8.71
C ASP A 501 3.16 53.08 7.34
N GLY A 502 3.39 51.77 7.07
CA GLY A 502 2.99 51.11 5.81
C GLY A 502 4.05 51.10 4.70
N ASP A 503 5.13 51.88 4.84
CA ASP A 503 6.24 51.91 3.87
C ASP A 503 7.35 50.98 4.31
N ARG A 504 7.94 50.23 3.36
CA ARG A 504 9.11 49.38 3.64
C ARG A 504 10.31 50.25 3.87
N ILE A 505 10.82 50.31 5.10
CA ILE A 505 12.00 51.12 5.53
C ILE A 505 13.30 50.36 5.39
N ALA A 506 13.26 49.04 5.50
CA ALA A 506 14.46 48.20 5.39
C ALA A 506 14.11 46.75 5.08
N ARG A 507 15.14 46.03 4.62
CA ARG A 507 15.11 44.58 4.47
C ARG A 507 16.38 44.01 5.10
N TYR A 508 16.23 42.95 5.89
CA TYR A 508 17.32 42.31 6.60
C TYR A 508 17.35 40.82 6.36
N TYR A 509 18.54 40.25 6.26
CA TYR A 509 18.77 38.84 6.48
C TYR A 509 18.83 38.59 8.00
N LEU A 510 17.85 37.84 8.51
CA LEU A 510 17.90 37.34 9.90
C LEU A 510 18.53 35.95 9.86
N LYS A 511 19.75 35.85 10.40
CA LYS A 511 20.57 34.65 10.41
C LYS A 511 20.69 34.11 11.80
N ASN A 512 20.65 32.81 11.96
CA ASN A 512 21.00 32.14 13.20
C ASN A 512 21.80 30.86 12.96
N LEU A 513 22.72 30.55 13.84
CA LEU A 513 23.40 29.26 13.90
C LEU A 513 23.38 28.80 15.35
N HIS A 514 22.79 27.63 15.58
CA HIS A 514 22.73 27.08 16.93
C HIS A 514 22.95 25.57 16.96
N GLY A 515 23.55 25.11 18.05
CA GLY A 515 23.53 23.73 18.48
C GLY A 515 22.39 23.50 19.46
N GLU A 516 21.72 22.39 19.33
CA GLU A 516 20.56 21.97 20.14
C GLU A 516 20.82 20.61 20.77
N LEU A 517 20.44 20.43 22.03
CA LEU A 517 20.34 19.14 22.68
C LEU A 517 18.98 19.03 23.36
N ALA A 518 18.14 18.12 22.87
CA ALA A 518 16.82 17.90 23.42
C ALA A 518 16.63 16.45 23.88
N ILE A 519 15.81 16.29 24.90
CA ILE A 519 15.20 15.01 25.29
C ILE A 519 13.71 15.09 24.97
N GLY A 520 13.10 13.98 24.58
CA GLY A 520 11.70 14.01 24.20
C GLY A 520 10.96 12.70 24.48
N ALA A 521 9.64 12.80 24.37
CA ALA A 521 8.73 11.68 24.49
C ALA A 521 7.71 11.69 23.36
N ASN A 522 7.56 10.54 22.69
CA ASN A 522 6.49 10.27 21.73
C ASN A 522 5.31 9.64 22.46
N VAL A 523 4.12 10.20 22.29
CA VAL A 523 2.87 9.70 22.88
C VAL A 523 1.98 9.16 21.76
N GLY A 524 2.16 7.90 21.46
CA GLY A 524 1.45 7.19 20.39
C GLY A 524 1.62 7.84 19.02
N LYS A 525 0.53 7.90 18.28
CA LYS A 525 0.48 8.41 16.89
C LYS A 525 0.26 9.92 16.77
N ARG A 526 0.08 10.64 17.90
CA ARG A 526 -0.53 11.98 17.88
C ARG A 526 0.26 13.09 18.56
N ALA A 527 1.07 12.80 19.58
CA ALA A 527 1.73 13.84 20.35
C ALA A 527 3.22 13.58 20.55
N GLN A 528 4.00 14.66 20.61
CA GLN A 528 5.40 14.65 20.98
C GLN A 528 5.66 15.83 21.93
N PHE A 529 6.47 15.57 22.95
CA PHE A 529 6.96 16.58 23.88
C PHE A 529 8.48 16.59 23.87
N LEU A 530 9.07 17.76 23.90
CA LEU A 530 10.51 17.98 23.96
C LEU A 530 10.85 18.97 25.05
N ALA A 531 12.01 18.79 25.66
CA ALA A 531 12.65 19.81 26.48
C ALA A 531 14.14 19.80 26.16
N GLY A 532 14.75 20.96 26.06
CA GLY A 532 16.15 21.05 25.64
C GLY A 532 16.81 22.38 25.88
N LEU A 533 18.06 22.43 25.45
CA LEU A 533 18.88 23.61 25.43
C LEU A 533 19.32 23.89 23.99
N ARG A 534 19.32 25.16 23.63
CA ARG A 534 19.80 25.68 22.34
C ARG A 534 20.80 26.78 22.62
N SER A 535 21.96 26.76 21.94
CA SER A 535 22.97 27.80 22.10
C SER A 535 23.66 28.09 20.79
N GLY A 536 23.95 29.36 20.52
CA GLY A 536 24.56 29.81 19.29
C GLY A 536 24.58 31.31 19.16
N TRP A 537 24.49 31.81 17.94
CA TRP A 537 24.42 33.24 17.65
C TRP A 537 23.26 33.58 16.73
N ILE A 538 22.78 34.80 16.87
CA ILE A 538 21.79 35.46 16.02
C ILE A 538 22.39 36.71 15.39
N GLN A 539 22.00 37.03 14.14
CA GLN A 539 22.50 38.17 13.40
C GLN A 539 21.38 38.73 12.51
N ALA A 540 21.22 40.05 12.57
CA ALA A 540 20.42 40.81 11.60
C ALA A 540 21.38 41.61 10.72
N GLU A 541 21.43 41.34 9.41
CA GLU A 541 22.29 41.99 8.42
C GLU A 541 21.44 42.71 7.39
N LYS A 542 21.65 44.03 7.25
CA LYS A 542 20.84 44.85 6.34
C LYS A 542 21.16 44.53 4.89
N ASP A 543 20.13 44.15 4.13
CA ASP A 543 20.20 43.99 2.69
C ASP A 543 19.94 45.33 1.97
N THR A 544 18.86 46.02 2.32
CA THR A 544 18.47 47.32 1.80
C THR A 544 17.76 48.15 2.86
N GLY A 545 17.84 49.48 2.77
CA GLY A 545 17.10 50.37 3.69
C GLY A 545 17.81 51.67 4.01
N SER A 546 17.25 52.44 4.97
CA SER A 546 17.76 53.72 5.40
C SER A 546 19.18 53.62 6.02
N GLU A 547 20.01 54.60 5.74
CA GLU A 547 21.34 54.72 6.38
C GLU A 547 21.26 54.96 7.90
N SER A 548 20.11 55.42 8.38
CA SER A 548 19.90 55.59 9.83
C SER A 548 19.73 54.30 10.63
N LEU A 549 19.46 53.20 9.93
CA LEU A 549 19.32 51.88 10.54
C LEU A 549 20.65 51.14 10.58
N PRO A 550 20.95 50.33 11.61
CA PRO A 550 22.22 49.61 11.73
C PRO A 550 22.41 48.63 10.55
N ASP A 551 23.67 48.56 10.06
CA ASP A 551 24.02 47.64 8.97
C ASP A 551 24.05 46.18 9.45
N GLU A 552 24.46 45.97 10.70
CA GLU A 552 24.56 44.66 11.32
C GLU A 552 24.27 44.74 12.83
N GLN A 553 23.54 43.75 13.32
CA GLN A 553 23.40 43.48 14.76
C GLN A 553 23.65 42.00 14.98
N LYS A 554 24.52 41.66 15.96
CA LYS A 554 24.84 40.28 16.28
C LYS A 554 24.88 40.12 17.81
N GLY A 555 24.42 38.95 18.27
CA GLY A 555 24.45 38.60 19.68
C GLY A 555 24.49 37.09 19.90
N ASP A 556 24.99 36.70 21.08
CA ASP A 556 24.94 35.30 21.49
C ASP A 556 23.58 34.97 22.13
N GLU A 557 23.04 33.82 21.75
CA GLU A 557 21.76 33.31 22.26
C GLU A 557 21.97 31.98 22.98
N ALA A 558 21.38 31.85 24.15
CA ALA A 558 21.27 30.56 24.84
C ALA A 558 19.88 30.43 25.48
N VAL A 559 19.19 29.39 25.10
CA VAL A 559 17.76 29.18 25.37
C VAL A 559 17.52 27.80 25.97
N ALA A 560 16.77 27.76 27.07
CA ALA A 560 16.08 26.54 27.51
C ALA A 560 14.65 26.54 26.92
N PHE A 561 14.22 25.44 26.35
CA PHE A 561 12.93 25.38 25.72
C PHE A 561 12.11 24.13 26.10
N ILE A 562 10.80 24.26 26.02
CA ILE A 562 9.85 23.14 26.11
C ILE A 562 8.87 23.27 24.94
N THR A 563 8.75 22.20 24.16
CA THR A 563 7.86 22.15 22.99
C THR A 563 6.84 21.04 23.14
N GLY A 564 5.58 21.33 22.83
CA GLY A 564 4.50 20.36 22.71
C GLY A 564 3.91 20.36 21.30
N ILE A 565 3.80 19.20 20.68
CA ILE A 565 3.24 19.04 19.34
C ILE A 565 2.11 18.00 19.41
N TYR A 566 0.96 18.31 18.81
CA TYR A 566 -0.14 17.39 18.64
C TYR A 566 -0.63 17.47 17.18
N ASP A 567 -0.57 16.36 16.43
CA ASP A 567 -0.90 16.31 15.01
C ASP A 567 -1.83 15.14 14.67
N THR A 568 -3.03 15.48 14.23
CA THR A 568 -4.07 14.56 13.76
C THR A 568 -4.53 14.88 12.33
N ARG A 569 -3.77 15.70 11.59
CA ARG A 569 -4.09 16.00 10.19
C ARG A 569 -3.93 14.74 9.34
N ASP A 570 -4.84 14.57 8.40
CA ASP A 570 -4.81 13.50 7.39
C ASP A 570 -3.77 13.75 6.29
N ASP A 571 -3.46 15.03 5.99
CA ASP A 571 -2.42 15.45 5.06
C ASP A 571 -1.62 16.62 5.62
N VAL A 572 -0.38 16.82 5.16
CA VAL A 572 0.50 17.92 5.59
C VAL A 572 0.21 19.21 4.83
N GLY A 573 0.08 19.11 3.51
CA GLY A 573 -0.05 20.25 2.61
C GLY A 573 -1.50 20.73 2.45
N LEU A 574 -2.42 19.79 2.25
CA LEU A 574 -3.84 20.05 1.99
C LEU A 574 -4.74 19.23 2.92
N PRO A 575 -4.71 19.49 4.23
CA PRO A 575 -5.50 18.70 5.17
C PRO A 575 -6.99 18.88 4.94
N THR A 576 -7.73 17.78 4.86
CA THR A 576 -9.19 17.79 4.76
C THR A 576 -9.86 17.69 6.13
N ARG A 577 -9.16 17.14 7.12
CA ARG A 577 -9.62 16.98 8.50
C ARG A 577 -8.44 16.95 9.46
N GLY A 578 -8.77 17.03 10.76
CA GLY A 578 -7.78 16.95 11.83
C GLY A 578 -7.26 18.29 12.30
N ALA A 579 -6.24 18.28 13.12
CA ALA A 579 -5.63 19.48 13.68
C ALA A 579 -4.13 19.30 13.92
N LEU A 580 -3.38 20.39 13.82
CA LEU A 580 -2.05 20.55 14.35
C LEU A 580 -2.09 21.57 15.49
N VAL A 581 -1.50 21.24 16.62
CA VAL A 581 -1.21 22.18 17.72
C VAL A 581 0.27 22.15 17.96
N TYR A 582 0.90 23.30 17.89
CA TYR A 582 2.28 23.52 18.27
C TYR A 582 2.33 24.58 19.35
N ILE A 583 3.05 24.31 20.43
CA ILE A 583 3.27 25.25 21.52
C ILE A 583 4.73 25.15 21.93
N GLU A 584 5.41 26.28 22.04
CA GLU A 584 6.81 26.36 22.54
C GLU A 584 6.93 27.47 23.58
N TYR A 585 7.56 27.14 24.69
CA TYR A 585 8.04 28.09 25.69
C TYR A 585 9.56 28.11 25.64
N MET A 586 10.12 29.32 25.59
CA MET A 586 11.54 29.57 25.57
C MET A 586 11.94 30.52 26.71
N HIS A 587 13.00 30.18 27.39
CA HIS A 587 13.65 31.03 28.39
C HIS A 587 15.11 31.28 27.99
N SER A 588 15.47 32.55 27.79
CA SER A 588 16.83 33.00 27.56
C SER A 588 17.31 33.84 28.72
N GLY A 589 18.58 33.76 29.04
CA GLY A 589 19.15 34.58 30.10
C GLY A 589 20.64 34.39 30.27
N SER A 590 21.26 35.35 30.96
CA SER A 590 22.70 35.39 31.23
C SER A 590 23.23 34.15 31.99
N THR A 591 22.36 33.50 32.79
CA THR A 591 22.68 32.24 33.49
C THR A 591 22.88 31.06 32.54
N LEU A 592 22.31 31.12 31.35
CA LEU A 592 22.47 30.13 30.28
C LEU A 592 23.60 30.52 29.30
N GLY A 593 24.09 31.77 29.36
CA GLY A 593 25.09 32.33 28.47
C GLY A 593 24.51 33.19 27.35
N GLY A 594 23.21 33.53 27.38
CA GLY A 594 22.58 34.46 26.45
C GLY A 594 22.85 35.91 26.81
N GLU A 595 22.94 36.78 25.80
CA GLU A 595 23.12 38.22 25.99
C GLU A 595 21.83 38.94 26.38
N GLN A 596 20.67 38.34 26.04
CA GLN A 596 19.36 38.93 26.34
C GLN A 596 18.54 38.03 27.26
N ASP A 597 17.86 38.66 28.21
CA ASP A 597 16.95 37.97 29.15
C ASP A 597 15.50 38.12 28.66
N TYR A 598 14.88 37.02 28.27
CA TYR A 598 13.48 37.00 27.87
C TYR A 598 12.81 35.66 28.14
N ASP A 599 11.50 35.71 28.30
CA ASP A 599 10.61 34.55 28.29
C ASP A 599 9.60 34.70 27.14
N LEU A 600 9.63 33.78 26.19
CA LEU A 600 8.74 33.74 25.05
C LEU A 600 7.79 32.56 25.13
N LEU A 601 6.50 32.78 24.89
CA LEU A 601 5.53 31.73 24.64
C LEU A 601 4.91 31.97 23.28
N GLU A 602 4.97 30.95 22.43
CA GLU A 602 4.33 30.96 21.12
C GLU A 602 3.53 29.69 20.86
N GLY A 603 2.58 29.78 19.94
CA GLY A 603 1.80 28.63 19.54
C GLY A 603 1.05 28.84 18.25
N VAL A 604 0.83 27.75 17.54
CA VAL A 604 0.05 27.70 16.31
C VAL A 604 -0.95 26.56 16.39
N ILE A 605 -2.19 26.86 16.03
CA ILE A 605 -3.26 25.86 15.89
C ILE A 605 -3.74 25.90 14.44
N THR A 606 -3.63 24.79 13.74
CA THR A 606 -4.27 24.58 12.45
C THR A 606 -5.39 23.58 12.61
N LYS A 607 -6.59 23.90 12.12
CA LYS A 607 -7.74 23.00 12.14
C LYS A 607 -8.38 22.93 10.76
N ALA A 608 -8.44 21.72 10.20
CA ALA A 608 -9.13 21.44 8.95
C ALA A 608 -10.52 20.85 9.19
N PHE A 609 -11.47 21.30 8.38
CA PHE A 609 -12.86 20.87 8.40
C PHE A 609 -13.29 20.45 6.99
N PRO A 610 -13.94 19.29 6.80
CA PRO A 610 -14.52 18.94 5.51
C PRO A 610 -15.68 19.90 5.17
N TRP A 611 -15.72 20.37 3.93
CA TRP A 611 -16.72 21.33 3.47
C TRP A 611 -17.18 21.01 2.04
N ARG A 612 -18.36 20.41 1.87
CA ARG A 612 -19.03 20.18 0.56
C ARG A 612 -18.16 19.48 -0.51
N GLY A 613 -17.34 18.52 -0.10
CA GLY A 613 -16.40 17.84 -1.01
C GLY A 613 -15.00 18.47 -1.07
N ASP A 614 -14.86 19.68 -0.48
CA ASP A 614 -13.59 20.40 -0.30
C ASP A 614 -13.18 20.44 1.18
N SER A 615 -12.21 21.26 1.52
CA SER A 615 -11.80 21.49 2.91
C SER A 615 -11.69 22.99 3.22
N LEU A 616 -11.94 23.33 4.48
CA LEU A 616 -11.67 24.64 5.05
C LEU A 616 -10.62 24.49 6.16
N SER A 617 -9.49 25.16 6.04
CA SER A 617 -8.45 25.20 7.07
C SER A 617 -8.45 26.55 7.78
N LEU A 618 -8.51 26.51 9.11
CA LEU A 618 -8.36 27.68 9.98
C LEU A 618 -6.99 27.59 10.66
N ILE A 619 -6.18 28.63 10.54
CA ILE A 619 -4.87 28.76 11.18
C ILE A 619 -4.93 29.94 12.16
N LEU A 620 -4.61 29.67 13.42
CA LEU A 620 -4.51 30.66 14.47
C LEU A 620 -3.10 30.59 15.08
N GLY A 621 -2.37 31.70 15.06
CA GLY A 621 -1.09 31.83 15.70
C GLY A 621 -1.14 32.92 16.76
N ALA A 622 -0.45 32.68 17.86
CA ALA A 622 -0.24 33.67 18.91
C ALA A 622 1.15 33.50 19.51
N GLY A 623 1.80 34.62 19.83
CA GLY A 623 3.08 34.62 20.49
C GLY A 623 3.32 35.97 21.20
N GLY A 624 4.19 35.94 22.19
CA GLY A 624 4.57 37.14 22.89
C GLY A 624 5.50 36.88 24.08
N THR A 625 6.22 37.91 24.46
CA THR A 625 7.04 37.89 25.67
C THR A 625 6.17 37.89 26.91
N ILE A 626 6.52 37.00 27.83
CA ILE A 626 6.00 37.00 29.18
C ILE A 626 6.87 37.96 30.01
N ASN A 627 8.18 38.03 29.72
CA ASN A 627 9.16 38.84 30.41
C ASN A 627 10.31 39.18 29.44
N GLY A 628 10.93 40.38 29.61
CA GLY A 628 12.08 40.84 28.84
C GLY A 628 11.76 41.41 27.45
N GLU A 629 12.80 41.71 26.68
CA GLU A 629 12.70 42.20 25.29
C GLU A 629 13.22 41.15 24.33
N LEU A 630 12.47 40.89 23.25
CA LEU A 630 12.86 39.92 22.24
C LEU A 630 13.90 40.47 21.29
N PRO A 631 14.88 39.63 20.89
CA PRO A 631 15.67 39.94 19.71
C PRO A 631 14.78 39.95 18.46
N PRO A 632 15.10 40.81 17.45
CA PRO A 632 14.29 40.95 16.22
C PRO A 632 14.03 39.66 15.46
N VAL A 633 14.86 38.65 15.66
CA VAL A 633 14.73 37.33 15.04
C VAL A 633 13.54 36.53 15.58
N HIS A 634 13.06 36.84 16.78
CA HIS A 634 11.94 36.20 17.45
C HIS A 634 10.64 37.04 17.45
N ASP A 635 10.62 38.19 16.79
CA ASP A 635 9.43 39.01 16.73
C ASP A 635 8.27 38.24 16.06
N PHE A 636 7.13 38.21 16.77
CA PHE A 636 5.92 37.57 16.28
C PHE A 636 5.33 38.39 15.13
N ARG A 637 5.11 37.76 13.99
CA ARG A 637 4.68 38.45 12.76
C ARG A 637 3.24 38.13 12.43
N LEU A 638 2.46 39.17 12.24
CA LEU A 638 1.08 39.10 11.78
C LEU A 638 1.06 39.25 10.25
N GLY A 639 0.59 38.23 9.57
CA GLY A 639 0.30 38.25 8.15
C GLY A 639 1.29 37.51 7.26
N GLY A 640 0.73 36.84 6.29
CA GLY A 640 1.42 35.98 5.32
C GLY A 640 0.93 34.54 5.37
N ILE A 641 0.74 33.94 4.19
CA ILE A 641 0.52 32.50 4.08
C ILE A 641 1.88 31.85 4.29
N ARG A 642 2.04 31.09 5.35
CA ARG A 642 3.20 30.22 5.58
C ARG A 642 2.99 28.85 4.98
#